data_3133c9062e55c62c8f02d56e4e86967c
#
_entry.id   3133c9062e55c62c8f02d56e4e86967c
#
_cell.length_a   1.000
_cell.length_b   1.000
_cell.length_c   1.000
_cell.angle_alpha   90.00
_cell.angle_beta   90.00
_cell.angle_gamma   90.00
#
_symmetry.space_group_name_H-M   'P 1'
#
loop_
_entity.id
_entity.type
_entity.pdbx_description
1 polymer ?
#
loop_
_entity_poly.entity_id
_entity_poly.type
_entity_poly.pdbx_seq_one_letter_code
_entity_poly.pdbx_strand_id
1 'polypeptide(L)'
;MVTLFGEDEEKAFIVGTVQAIFFENPSNFYKVVLVNVTDTNTDYLEKEIVVTGSFGQVQEEEPYRFFGHFVDHPRYGRQFQVDSYQQERPTSASGVVNYLSSDKFPGIGKRTAEKIVEVLGESAIDRIIDDPSVLEEVTVLNEKKRQVIVETIRLNHGMEQVIVGLNRYGFGSQLAFSIYQTYQEETLSVIQENPYQLVEDIEGVGFKRADNIAEQIGIQADSAVRIRAAILHEVFEHSIRSGNTYVQADVLLEEAIRTLEASRPVEISPDQVANEIITLVEHGKIQQEETKLFENSLHFSEWGIGTSIQRLLSRKKEIHYEEEEVQKNIRMIEKRLNIQYGDSQQAAIEEAIKSPLFILTGGPGTGKTTVINGIVSLFAELNGLSLDLKDYTQEMFPILLAAPTGRAAKRMNETTGLPASTIHRLLGLTGREKNPSLTAKELEGGLLIVDEMSMVDTWLANTLLKAIPTNMQVIFVGDKDQLPSVGPGQVLHDLLQINEIPKCELNEIYRQGDGSSIIPLAHEIKEGKLPADFQKNQKDRSFFASDIGHIEEYIRQIVTKAKAKGFTPQDIQVLAPMYRGAAGIDALNKMMQEIFNPNDGKKKEVKWNDTVYRIGDKVLQLVNTPELNVFNGDMGEIVGITLAKDSEDKVDELVLQFDNNEVTYKRNEWNKITLSYCCSIHKAQGSEFRMVLLPMVHQYSRMLQRNLLYTAVTRSKELLILLGEVSAFETCVKNESASRMTMLKERIVNAEQMTLTIRTQLEAYEEGLTADHPFTEKETKAVSYETEQQSTKADQIKETDEQLVETTVQEVSLFADEGEESTPETAKKATKVVEEPLPKEPRLTVEIIQTNAVDPMIGMKETTPYQFM
;
A
#
# COMPACT_ATOMS: atom_id res chain seq x y z
N MET A 1 -12.27 7.91 41.99
CA MET A 1 -12.44 6.92 40.93
C MET A 1 -13.94 6.84 40.66
N VAL A 2 -14.38 7.53 39.60
CA VAL A 2 -15.78 7.43 39.13
C VAL A 2 -15.79 6.23 38.21
N THR A 3 -16.60 5.25 38.53
CA THR A 3 -16.87 4.09 37.66
C THR A 3 -17.54 4.60 36.37
N LEU A 4 -16.75 4.70 35.31
CA LEU A 4 -17.13 5.22 33.99
C LEU A 4 -17.91 4.21 33.12
N PHE A 5 -18.30 3.05 33.68
CA PHE A 5 -18.94 2.01 32.92
C PHE A 5 -20.28 1.67 33.62
N GLY A 6 -21.40 2.07 32.99
CA GLY A 6 -22.71 1.58 33.35
C GLY A 6 -22.72 0.06 33.34
N GLU A 7 -23.51 -0.50 34.28
CA GLU A 7 -23.69 -1.94 34.44
C GLU A 7 -24.09 -2.58 33.10
N ASP A 8 -23.26 -3.52 32.62
CA ASP A 8 -23.53 -4.30 31.41
C ASP A 8 -24.76 -5.16 31.64
N GLU A 9 -25.88 -4.82 31.03
CA GLU A 9 -27.04 -5.69 30.94
C GLU A 9 -26.65 -6.98 30.19
N GLU A 10 -26.57 -8.08 30.94
CA GLU A 10 -26.72 -9.50 30.56
C GLU A 10 -26.19 -9.96 29.18
N LYS A 11 -24.94 -9.65 28.81
CA LYS A 11 -24.30 -10.37 27.70
C LYS A 11 -24.06 -11.83 28.10
N ALA A 12 -24.36 -12.76 27.20
CA ALA A 12 -24.01 -14.15 27.40
C ALA A 12 -22.50 -14.30 27.60
N PHE A 13 -22.10 -15.04 28.66
CA PHE A 13 -20.68 -15.30 28.89
C PHE A 13 -20.40 -16.78 29.20
N ILE A 14 -19.16 -17.16 28.90
CA ILE A 14 -18.57 -18.46 29.29
C ILE A 14 -17.27 -18.17 30.02
N VAL A 15 -17.12 -18.71 31.20
CA VAL A 15 -15.86 -18.76 31.95
C VAL A 15 -15.29 -20.14 31.86
N GLY A 16 -14.02 -20.26 31.60
CA GLY A 16 -13.38 -21.55 31.54
C GLY A 16 -11.90 -21.49 31.25
N THR A 17 -11.24 -22.63 31.40
CA THR A 17 -9.81 -22.79 31.13
C THR A 17 -9.62 -23.28 29.71
N VAL A 18 -8.74 -22.66 28.97
CA VAL A 18 -8.38 -23.08 27.61
C VAL A 18 -7.60 -24.37 27.68
N GLN A 19 -8.13 -25.43 27.08
CA GLN A 19 -7.47 -26.74 27.05
C GLN A 19 -6.54 -26.92 25.87
N ALA A 20 -6.94 -26.37 24.69
CA ALA A 20 -6.15 -26.49 23.49
C ALA A 20 -6.47 -25.34 22.52
N ILE A 21 -5.47 -24.88 21.80
CA ILE A 21 -5.63 -23.96 20.69
C ILE A 21 -5.62 -24.79 19.40
N PHE A 22 -6.79 -24.98 18.80
CA PHE A 22 -6.92 -25.76 17.56
C PHE A 22 -6.42 -25.04 16.33
N PHE A 23 -6.52 -23.71 16.34
CA PHE A 23 -6.11 -22.86 15.24
C PHE A 23 -5.77 -21.47 15.76
N GLU A 24 -4.71 -20.89 15.24
CA GLU A 24 -4.31 -19.50 15.46
C GLU A 24 -3.86 -18.88 14.15
N ASN A 25 -4.37 -17.67 13.88
CA ASN A 25 -3.90 -16.84 12.79
C ASN A 25 -3.12 -15.64 13.35
N PRO A 26 -1.80 -15.61 13.20
CA PRO A 26 -0.95 -14.54 13.74
C PRO A 26 -1.26 -13.15 13.18
N SER A 27 -1.80 -13.05 11.95
CA SER A 27 -2.04 -11.76 11.29
C SER A 27 -3.29 -11.03 11.79
N ASN A 28 -4.30 -11.75 12.29
CA ASN A 28 -5.55 -11.18 12.79
C ASN A 28 -5.96 -11.69 14.16
N PHE A 29 -5.08 -12.45 14.84
CA PHE A 29 -5.30 -13.05 16.16
C PHE A 29 -6.55 -13.91 16.28
N TYR A 30 -7.13 -14.33 15.15
CA TYR A 30 -8.28 -15.23 15.17
C TYR A 30 -7.83 -16.60 15.64
N LYS A 31 -8.49 -17.09 16.70
CA LYS A 31 -8.20 -18.42 17.26
C LYS A 31 -9.49 -19.24 17.37
N VAL A 32 -9.31 -20.54 17.29
CA VAL A 32 -10.32 -21.52 17.62
C VAL A 32 -9.76 -22.32 18.80
N VAL A 33 -10.40 -22.17 19.95
CA VAL A 33 -9.88 -22.74 21.20
C VAL A 33 -10.92 -23.68 21.82
N LEU A 34 -10.45 -24.73 22.44
CA LEU A 34 -11.29 -25.60 23.28
C LEU A 34 -11.23 -25.09 24.72
N VAL A 35 -12.38 -24.81 25.29
CA VAL A 35 -12.51 -24.28 26.65
C VAL A 35 -13.24 -25.27 27.52
N ASN A 36 -12.64 -25.59 28.66
CA ASN A 36 -13.34 -26.35 29.74
C ASN A 36 -14.15 -25.36 30.56
N VAL A 37 -15.47 -25.42 30.45
CA VAL A 37 -16.42 -24.48 31.04
C VAL A 37 -16.46 -24.66 32.55
N THR A 38 -16.23 -23.58 33.28
CA THR A 38 -16.33 -23.54 34.75
C THR A 38 -17.56 -22.78 35.25
N ASP A 39 -17.99 -21.75 34.52
CA ASP A 39 -19.13 -20.90 34.81
C ASP A 39 -19.74 -20.30 33.56
N THR A 40 -21.06 -20.04 33.54
CA THR A 40 -21.77 -19.38 32.45
C THR A 40 -23.12 -18.85 32.91
N ASN A 41 -23.58 -17.74 32.33
CA ASN A 41 -24.95 -17.23 32.53
C ASN A 41 -25.95 -17.76 31.48
N THR A 42 -25.58 -18.79 30.72
CA THR A 42 -26.36 -19.34 29.62
C THR A 42 -26.88 -20.74 29.93
N ASP A 43 -27.79 -21.27 29.10
CA ASP A 43 -28.34 -22.62 29.22
C ASP A 43 -27.34 -23.73 28.80
N TYR A 44 -26.07 -23.41 28.61
CA TYR A 44 -25.07 -24.41 28.19
C TYR A 44 -24.69 -25.33 29.35
N LEU A 45 -24.85 -26.63 29.15
CA LEU A 45 -24.67 -27.65 30.20
C LEU A 45 -23.47 -28.57 29.97
N GLU A 46 -22.81 -28.48 28.81
CA GLU A 46 -21.66 -29.35 28.51
C GLU A 46 -20.39 -28.79 29.16
N LYS A 47 -19.44 -29.66 29.45
CA LYS A 47 -18.21 -29.31 30.17
C LYS A 47 -17.18 -28.62 29.26
N GLU A 48 -17.28 -28.81 27.95
CA GLU A 48 -16.33 -28.31 26.98
C GLU A 48 -17.07 -27.61 25.86
N ILE A 49 -16.51 -26.51 25.36
CA ILE A 49 -17.06 -25.76 24.23
C ILE A 49 -15.94 -25.27 23.34
N VAL A 50 -16.20 -25.28 22.03
CA VAL A 50 -15.33 -24.60 21.08
C VAL A 50 -15.67 -23.10 21.08
N VAL A 51 -14.70 -22.31 21.42
CA VAL A 51 -14.78 -20.83 21.46
C VAL A 51 -13.99 -20.28 20.29
N THR A 52 -14.62 -19.38 19.53
CA THR A 52 -14.03 -18.81 18.32
C THR A 52 -14.06 -17.29 18.39
N GLY A 53 -12.97 -16.65 17.98
CA GLY A 53 -12.90 -15.20 18.00
C GLY A 53 -11.47 -14.72 17.75
N SER A 54 -11.32 -13.40 17.76
CA SER A 54 -9.99 -12.81 17.67
C SER A 54 -9.50 -12.51 19.08
N PHE A 55 -8.51 -13.25 19.51
CA PHE A 55 -7.91 -13.15 20.84
C PHE A 55 -6.45 -12.72 20.69
N GLY A 56 -6.03 -11.72 21.44
CA GLY A 56 -4.62 -11.29 21.45
C GLY A 56 -3.72 -12.43 21.96
N GLN A 57 -3.60 -12.54 23.26
CA GLN A 57 -2.77 -13.56 23.89
C GLN A 57 -3.60 -14.51 24.76
N VAL A 58 -4.32 -15.41 24.12
CA VAL A 58 -4.95 -16.53 24.83
C VAL A 58 -3.97 -17.69 24.85
N GLN A 59 -3.68 -18.25 26.04
CA GLN A 59 -2.76 -19.36 26.28
C GLN A 59 -3.49 -20.59 26.80
N GLU A 60 -2.93 -21.76 26.55
CA GLU A 60 -3.42 -23.04 27.11
C GLU A 60 -3.19 -23.09 28.62
N GLU A 61 -4.07 -23.80 29.31
CA GLU A 61 -4.11 -23.94 30.77
C GLU A 61 -4.45 -22.65 31.56
N GLU A 62 -4.78 -21.55 30.88
CA GLU A 62 -5.15 -20.28 31.50
C GLU A 62 -6.69 -20.07 31.53
N PRO A 63 -7.23 -19.46 32.59
CA PRO A 63 -8.65 -19.17 32.69
C PRO A 63 -9.02 -17.85 32.03
N TYR A 64 -10.12 -17.88 31.29
CA TYR A 64 -10.67 -16.69 30.61
C TYR A 64 -12.19 -16.63 30.80
N ARG A 65 -12.71 -15.41 30.76
CA ARG A 65 -14.12 -15.09 30.59
C ARG A 65 -14.35 -14.57 29.18
N PHE A 66 -15.17 -15.29 28.43
CA PHE A 66 -15.50 -14.96 27.05
C PHE A 66 -16.92 -14.41 27.00
N PHE A 67 -17.13 -13.23 26.42
CA PHE A 67 -18.44 -12.63 26.18
C PHE A 67 -18.77 -12.74 24.70
N GLY A 68 -19.99 -13.20 24.38
CA GLY A 68 -20.35 -13.44 22.98
C GLY A 68 -21.73 -14.09 22.84
N HIS A 69 -21.88 -14.85 21.78
CA HIS A 69 -23.14 -15.51 21.45
C HIS A 69 -22.88 -16.89 20.83
N PHE A 70 -23.90 -17.76 20.94
CA PHE A 70 -23.81 -19.08 20.33
C PHE A 70 -24.08 -19.01 18.82
N VAL A 71 -23.32 -19.78 18.08
CA VAL A 71 -23.47 -19.97 16.64
C VAL A 71 -23.50 -21.47 16.34
N ASP A 72 -24.52 -21.89 15.59
CA ASP A 72 -24.60 -23.26 15.12
C ASP A 72 -23.88 -23.41 13.79
N HIS A 73 -22.69 -24.00 13.82
CA HIS A 73 -21.93 -24.25 12.63
C HIS A 73 -22.43 -25.52 11.91
N PRO A 74 -22.75 -25.45 10.59
CA PRO A 74 -23.37 -26.57 9.87
C PRO A 74 -22.58 -27.90 9.91
N ARG A 75 -21.27 -27.84 10.13
CA ARG A 75 -20.38 -28.99 10.13
C ARG A 75 -19.79 -29.34 11.51
N TYR A 76 -19.65 -28.36 12.39
CA TYR A 76 -18.90 -28.48 13.63
C TYR A 76 -19.75 -28.26 14.89
N GLY A 77 -21.06 -28.14 14.70
CA GLY A 77 -22.00 -28.02 15.81
C GLY A 77 -22.01 -26.66 16.48
N ARG A 78 -22.48 -26.62 17.71
CA ARG A 78 -22.66 -25.40 18.49
C ARG A 78 -21.31 -24.88 18.98
N GLN A 79 -21.01 -23.62 18.67
CA GLN A 79 -19.80 -22.93 19.05
C GLN A 79 -20.15 -21.62 19.74
N PHE A 80 -19.23 -21.06 20.52
CA PHE A 80 -19.39 -19.73 21.11
C PHE A 80 -18.51 -18.74 20.38
N GLN A 81 -19.14 -17.83 19.67
CA GLN A 81 -18.44 -16.74 18.98
C GLN A 81 -18.26 -15.57 19.93
N VAL A 82 -17.02 -15.16 20.11
CA VAL A 82 -16.63 -14.16 21.11
C VAL A 82 -16.58 -12.78 20.49
N ASP A 83 -17.27 -11.84 21.16
CA ASP A 83 -17.21 -10.41 20.86
C ASP A 83 -16.11 -9.72 21.67
N SER A 84 -15.90 -10.16 22.93
CA SER A 84 -14.85 -9.69 23.82
C SER A 84 -14.45 -10.77 24.82
N TYR A 85 -13.25 -10.70 25.36
CA TYR A 85 -12.78 -11.63 26.37
C TYR A 85 -12.00 -10.89 27.45
N GLN A 86 -11.90 -11.52 28.61
CA GLN A 86 -11.14 -11.03 29.74
C GLN A 86 -10.37 -12.21 30.34
N GLN A 87 -9.07 -12.05 30.55
CA GLN A 87 -8.30 -13.06 31.27
C GLN A 87 -8.74 -13.04 32.73
N GLU A 88 -9.19 -14.16 33.23
CA GLU A 88 -9.32 -14.30 34.67
C GLU A 88 -7.93 -14.53 35.24
N ARG A 89 -7.52 -13.68 36.18
CA ARG A 89 -6.21 -13.76 36.79
C ARG A 89 -5.98 -15.15 37.40
N PRO A 90 -4.79 -15.74 37.23
CA PRO A 90 -4.51 -17.01 37.85
C PRO A 90 -4.64 -16.86 39.37
N THR A 91 -5.61 -17.54 39.92
CA THR A 91 -5.92 -17.52 41.36
C THR A 91 -5.22 -18.65 42.12
N SER A 92 -4.48 -19.50 41.42
CA SER A 92 -3.72 -20.58 42.02
C SER A 92 -2.23 -20.34 42.00
N ALA A 93 -1.53 -20.79 43.02
CA ALA A 93 -0.06 -20.67 43.10
C ALA A 93 0.67 -21.22 41.87
N SER A 94 0.21 -22.33 41.31
CA SER A 94 0.79 -22.94 40.09
C SER A 94 0.53 -22.11 38.85
N GLY A 95 -0.64 -21.48 38.70
CA GLY A 95 -0.97 -20.59 37.60
C GLY A 95 -0.10 -19.34 37.60
N VAL A 96 0.09 -18.71 38.75
CA VAL A 96 0.98 -17.54 38.91
C VAL A 96 2.44 -17.91 38.61
N VAL A 97 2.89 -19.09 39.01
CA VAL A 97 4.26 -19.57 38.67
C VAL A 97 4.40 -19.77 37.17
N ASN A 98 3.45 -20.39 36.50
CA ASN A 98 3.47 -20.61 35.06
C ASN A 98 3.45 -19.28 34.31
N TYR A 99 2.59 -18.34 34.70
CA TYR A 99 2.52 -17.00 34.10
C TYR A 99 3.85 -16.26 34.20
N LEU A 100 4.45 -16.14 35.39
CA LEU A 100 5.71 -15.44 35.61
C LEU A 100 6.93 -16.17 35.01
N SER A 101 6.84 -17.46 34.71
CA SER A 101 7.91 -18.22 34.04
C SER A 101 7.74 -18.39 32.55
N SER A 102 6.72 -17.76 31.94
CA SER A 102 6.48 -17.80 30.51
C SER A 102 7.51 -16.98 29.72
N ASP A 103 7.56 -17.17 28.43
CA ASP A 103 8.47 -16.45 27.51
C ASP A 103 8.28 -14.92 27.53
N LYS A 104 7.18 -14.43 28.08
CA LYS A 104 6.91 -13.00 28.31
C LYS A 104 7.89 -12.35 29.29
N PHE A 105 8.47 -13.11 30.20
CA PHE A 105 9.34 -12.63 31.25
C PHE A 105 10.79 -13.10 31.05
N PRO A 106 11.57 -12.47 30.15
CA PRO A 106 12.92 -12.91 29.83
C PRO A 106 13.82 -12.91 31.07
N GLY A 107 14.41 -14.06 31.36
CA GLY A 107 15.30 -14.24 32.50
C GLY A 107 14.61 -14.62 33.83
N ILE A 108 13.28 -14.79 33.83
CA ILE A 108 12.50 -15.29 34.95
C ILE A 108 12.15 -16.77 34.70
N GLY A 109 13.01 -17.66 35.17
CA GLY A 109 12.72 -19.09 35.07
C GLY A 109 11.79 -19.59 36.20
N LYS A 110 11.26 -20.80 36.05
CA LYS A 110 10.30 -21.44 36.97
C LYS A 110 10.71 -21.36 38.44
N ARG A 111 12.00 -21.62 38.76
CA ARG A 111 12.50 -21.52 40.14
C ARG A 111 12.41 -20.09 40.71
N THR A 112 12.61 -19.10 39.88
CA THR A 112 12.48 -17.68 40.28
C THR A 112 11.02 -17.32 40.51
N ALA A 113 10.12 -17.75 39.61
CA ALA A 113 8.69 -17.59 39.74
C ALA A 113 8.13 -18.28 41.00
N GLU A 114 8.57 -19.50 41.29
CA GLU A 114 8.21 -20.23 42.53
C GLU A 114 8.60 -19.43 43.79
N LYS A 115 9.78 -18.78 43.79
CA LYS A 115 10.22 -17.95 44.91
C LYS A 115 9.41 -16.67 45.06
N ILE A 116 8.97 -16.07 43.94
CA ILE A 116 8.08 -14.91 43.98
C ILE A 116 6.75 -15.28 44.61
N VAL A 117 6.16 -16.41 44.19
CA VAL A 117 4.87 -16.89 44.74
C VAL A 117 5.00 -17.36 46.18
N GLU A 118 6.16 -17.95 46.58
CA GLU A 118 6.43 -18.31 47.98
C GLU A 118 6.41 -17.08 48.92
N VAL A 119 6.91 -15.92 48.45
CA VAL A 119 7.00 -14.71 49.27
C VAL A 119 5.73 -13.85 49.17
N LEU A 120 5.21 -13.66 47.95
CA LEU A 120 4.09 -12.74 47.71
C LEU A 120 2.72 -13.40 47.72
N GLY A 121 2.65 -14.76 47.70
CA GLY A 121 1.40 -15.55 47.70
C GLY A 121 0.74 -15.65 46.33
N GLU A 122 -0.48 -16.18 46.30
CA GLU A 122 -1.28 -16.38 45.10
C GLU A 122 -1.74 -15.07 44.46
N SER A 123 -1.82 -13.97 45.23
CA SER A 123 -2.12 -12.63 44.77
C SER A 123 -0.88 -11.81 44.35
N ALA A 124 0.25 -12.48 44.03
CA ALA A 124 1.51 -11.80 43.73
C ALA A 124 1.38 -10.79 42.59
N ILE A 125 0.63 -11.11 41.52
CA ILE A 125 0.43 -10.22 40.37
C ILE A 125 -0.30 -8.93 40.78
N ASP A 126 -1.39 -9.05 41.55
CA ASP A 126 -2.16 -7.90 42.02
C ASP A 126 -1.34 -7.01 42.94
N ARG A 127 -0.60 -7.62 43.86
CA ARG A 127 0.31 -6.90 44.76
C ARG A 127 1.41 -6.14 44.02
N ILE A 128 1.95 -6.73 42.94
CA ILE A 128 2.98 -6.08 42.10
C ILE A 128 2.38 -4.93 41.28
N ILE A 129 1.12 -5.03 40.83
CA ILE A 129 0.41 -3.95 40.12
C ILE A 129 0.14 -2.78 41.06
N ASP A 130 -0.36 -3.08 42.27
CA ASP A 130 -0.72 -2.07 43.26
C ASP A 130 0.53 -1.38 43.84
N ASP A 131 1.55 -2.15 44.17
CA ASP A 131 2.81 -1.64 44.73
C ASP A 131 4.01 -2.46 44.22
N PRO A 132 4.71 -1.98 43.15
CA PRO A 132 5.88 -2.67 42.64
C PRO A 132 7.02 -2.90 43.64
N SER A 133 7.06 -2.15 44.73
CA SER A 133 8.10 -2.25 45.78
C SER A 133 8.05 -3.60 46.51
N VAL A 134 6.92 -4.32 46.48
CA VAL A 134 6.80 -5.65 47.12
C VAL A 134 7.79 -6.67 46.51
N LEU A 135 8.31 -6.44 45.32
CA LEU A 135 9.36 -7.27 44.72
C LEU A 135 10.73 -7.14 45.45
N GLU A 136 10.90 -6.14 46.30
CA GLU A 136 12.10 -6.01 47.16
C GLU A 136 12.10 -7.08 48.26
N GLU A 137 10.96 -7.57 48.69
CA GLU A 137 10.82 -8.66 49.64
C GLU A 137 11.40 -9.99 49.08
N VAL A 138 11.49 -10.12 47.73
CA VAL A 138 11.95 -11.32 47.05
C VAL A 138 13.48 -11.22 46.80
N THR A 139 14.25 -11.76 47.73
CA THR A 139 15.71 -11.61 47.76
C THR A 139 16.48 -12.20 46.59
N VAL A 140 15.89 -13.10 45.79
CA VAL A 140 16.48 -13.72 44.58
C VAL A 140 16.38 -12.84 43.35
N LEU A 141 15.66 -11.71 43.41
CA LEU A 141 15.50 -10.77 42.31
C LEU A 141 16.52 -9.66 42.39
N ASN A 142 17.31 -9.50 41.34
CA ASN A 142 18.12 -8.30 41.14
C ASN A 142 17.27 -7.20 40.50
N GLU A 143 17.78 -5.95 40.52
CA GLU A 143 17.08 -4.78 40.00
C GLU A 143 16.59 -4.94 38.57
N LYS A 144 17.42 -5.50 37.66
CA LYS A 144 17.01 -5.76 36.28
C LYS A 144 15.82 -6.72 36.16
N LYS A 145 15.79 -7.77 36.97
CA LYS A 145 14.68 -8.73 36.97
C LYS A 145 13.41 -8.11 37.53
N ARG A 146 13.51 -7.30 38.58
CA ARG A 146 12.36 -6.56 39.13
C ARG A 146 11.77 -5.63 38.08
N GLN A 147 12.62 -4.86 37.41
CA GLN A 147 12.19 -3.96 36.35
C GLN A 147 11.51 -4.70 35.22
N VAL A 148 12.06 -5.81 34.71
CA VAL A 148 11.45 -6.66 33.69
C VAL A 148 10.07 -7.15 34.13
N ILE A 149 9.92 -7.61 35.37
CA ILE A 149 8.62 -8.09 35.88
C ILE A 149 7.60 -6.94 35.90
N VAL A 150 7.96 -5.80 36.46
CA VAL A 150 7.06 -4.63 36.55
C VAL A 150 6.64 -4.13 35.20
N GLU A 151 7.60 -3.92 34.29
CA GLU A 151 7.33 -3.45 32.93
C GLU A 151 6.44 -4.44 32.14
N THR A 152 6.76 -5.73 32.20
CA THR A 152 6.00 -6.75 31.47
C THR A 152 4.57 -6.89 32.00
N ILE A 153 4.39 -6.86 33.33
CA ILE A 153 3.04 -6.93 33.93
C ILE A 153 2.24 -5.68 33.55
N ARG A 154 2.83 -4.48 33.60
CA ARG A 154 2.15 -3.24 33.21
C ARG A 154 1.75 -3.22 31.76
N LEU A 155 2.67 -3.58 30.85
CA LEU A 155 2.42 -3.64 29.41
C LEU A 155 1.28 -4.61 29.08
N ASN A 156 1.31 -5.82 29.64
CA ASN A 156 0.26 -6.80 29.37
C ASN A 156 -1.11 -6.36 29.93
N HIS A 157 -1.13 -5.80 31.11
CA HIS A 157 -2.38 -5.34 31.74
C HIS A 157 -2.96 -4.12 31.02
N GLY A 158 -2.13 -3.16 30.61
CA GLY A 158 -2.54 -2.00 29.82
C GLY A 158 -3.12 -2.40 28.47
N MET A 159 -2.43 -3.27 27.72
CA MET A 159 -2.87 -3.73 26.40
C MET A 159 -4.24 -4.43 26.45
N GLU A 160 -4.47 -5.31 27.41
CA GLU A 160 -5.76 -6.03 27.53
C GLU A 160 -6.92 -5.07 27.80
N GLN A 161 -6.75 -4.12 28.71
CA GLN A 161 -7.77 -3.11 29.02
C GLN A 161 -8.11 -2.25 27.79
N VAL A 162 -7.09 -1.86 27.05
CA VAL A 162 -7.28 -1.06 25.82
C VAL A 162 -8.02 -1.86 24.75
N ILE A 163 -7.62 -3.11 24.49
CA ILE A 163 -8.28 -3.94 23.47
C ILE A 163 -9.73 -4.23 23.85
N VAL A 164 -10.01 -4.53 25.10
CA VAL A 164 -11.39 -4.71 25.61
C VAL A 164 -12.20 -3.43 25.45
N GLY A 165 -11.60 -2.27 25.78
CA GLY A 165 -12.23 -0.96 25.58
C GLY A 165 -12.54 -0.70 24.09
N LEU A 166 -11.61 -0.98 23.21
CA LEU A 166 -11.77 -0.82 21.77
C LEU A 166 -12.83 -1.75 21.17
N ASN A 167 -12.90 -3.00 21.64
CA ASN A 167 -13.94 -3.93 21.22
C ASN A 167 -15.35 -3.46 21.60
N ARG A 168 -15.51 -2.75 22.75
CA ARG A 168 -16.78 -2.11 23.13
C ARG A 168 -17.20 -1.03 22.14
N TYR A 169 -16.25 -0.31 21.55
CA TYR A 169 -16.50 0.67 20.48
C TYR A 169 -16.71 0.01 19.10
N GLY A 170 -16.75 -1.33 19.02
CA GLY A 170 -17.00 -2.07 17.79
C GLY A 170 -15.80 -2.23 16.86
N PHE A 171 -14.57 -2.02 17.37
CA PHE A 171 -13.37 -2.34 16.61
C PHE A 171 -13.12 -3.85 16.65
N GLY A 172 -12.92 -4.45 15.49
CA GLY A 172 -12.41 -5.82 15.42
C GLY A 172 -10.96 -5.87 15.92
N SER A 173 -10.53 -7.03 16.40
CA SER A 173 -9.26 -7.18 17.10
C SER A 173 -8.03 -6.79 16.29
N GLN A 174 -8.05 -6.96 14.97
CA GLN A 174 -6.94 -6.52 14.10
C GLN A 174 -6.78 -4.99 14.14
N LEU A 175 -7.89 -4.27 13.99
CA LEU A 175 -7.90 -2.82 14.01
C LEU A 175 -7.62 -2.29 15.43
N ALA A 176 -8.17 -2.94 16.46
CA ALA A 176 -7.87 -2.64 17.86
C ALA A 176 -6.37 -2.77 18.17
N PHE A 177 -5.71 -3.79 17.60
CA PHE A 177 -4.27 -3.95 17.73
C PHE A 177 -3.48 -2.86 17.01
N SER A 178 -3.88 -2.47 15.78
CA SER A 178 -3.24 -1.35 15.06
C SER A 178 -3.38 -0.04 15.81
N ILE A 179 -4.56 0.23 16.39
CA ILE A 179 -4.81 1.40 17.23
C ILE A 179 -3.90 1.37 18.47
N TYR A 180 -3.82 0.22 19.14
CA TYR A 180 -2.94 0.06 20.30
C TYR A 180 -1.45 0.22 19.94
N GLN A 181 -0.99 -0.29 18.80
CA GLN A 181 0.39 -0.10 18.34
C GLN A 181 0.73 1.38 18.16
N THR A 182 -0.22 2.19 17.73
CA THR A 182 -0.01 3.63 17.49
C THR A 182 0.00 4.42 18.78
N TYR A 183 -0.97 4.22 19.68
CA TYR A 183 -1.17 5.07 20.86
C TYR A 183 -0.78 4.41 22.19
N GLN A 184 -0.47 3.13 22.19
CA GLN A 184 -0.08 2.39 23.40
C GLN A 184 -1.12 2.55 24.54
N GLU A 185 -0.66 2.93 25.74
CA GLU A 185 -1.49 3.14 26.91
C GLU A 185 -2.41 4.37 26.81
N GLU A 186 -2.09 5.33 25.93
CA GLU A 186 -2.86 6.55 25.71
C GLU A 186 -4.10 6.34 24.82
N THR A 187 -4.27 5.14 24.24
CA THR A 187 -5.34 4.83 23.29
C THR A 187 -6.73 5.27 23.78
N LEU A 188 -7.09 4.93 25.00
CA LEU A 188 -8.43 5.25 25.54
C LEU A 188 -8.59 6.73 25.84
N SER A 189 -7.54 7.42 26.27
CA SER A 189 -7.58 8.88 26.49
C SER A 189 -7.72 9.62 25.17
N VAL A 190 -6.96 9.24 24.15
CA VAL A 190 -7.08 9.80 22.79
C VAL A 190 -8.51 9.65 22.24
N ILE A 191 -9.10 8.46 22.37
CA ILE A 191 -10.48 8.24 21.92
C ILE A 191 -11.49 9.09 22.70
N GLN A 192 -11.31 9.24 24.01
CA GLN A 192 -12.19 10.04 24.84
C GLN A 192 -12.07 11.54 24.59
N GLU A 193 -10.88 12.03 24.28
CA GLU A 193 -10.63 13.43 23.98
C GLU A 193 -11.04 13.78 22.55
N ASN A 194 -10.60 12.96 21.57
CA ASN A 194 -10.88 13.18 20.15
C ASN A 194 -10.90 11.85 19.36
N PRO A 195 -12.03 11.15 19.24
CA PRO A 195 -12.12 9.90 18.51
C PRO A 195 -11.84 10.06 17.00
N TYR A 196 -11.93 11.27 16.47
CA TYR A 196 -11.65 11.53 15.05
C TYR A 196 -10.17 11.49 14.72
N GLN A 197 -9.28 11.58 15.70
CA GLN A 197 -7.85 11.40 15.50
C GLN A 197 -7.53 10.01 14.94
N LEU A 198 -8.38 9.01 15.25
CA LEU A 198 -8.27 7.68 14.65
C LEU A 198 -8.42 7.69 13.13
N VAL A 199 -9.16 8.64 12.54
CA VAL A 199 -9.35 8.75 11.08
C VAL A 199 -8.06 9.23 10.42
N GLU A 200 -7.31 10.10 11.09
CA GLU A 200 -6.06 10.65 10.60
C GLU A 200 -4.90 9.64 10.74
N ASP A 201 -4.88 8.88 11.85
CA ASP A 201 -3.71 8.08 12.24
C ASP A 201 -3.81 6.59 11.89
N ILE A 202 -5.01 6.06 11.69
CA ILE A 202 -5.23 4.61 11.58
C ILE A 202 -5.91 4.24 10.25
N GLU A 203 -5.17 3.59 9.38
CA GLU A 203 -5.71 3.06 8.13
C GLU A 203 -6.87 2.09 8.42
N GLY A 204 -7.99 2.29 7.72
CA GLY A 204 -9.21 1.49 7.89
C GLY A 204 -10.21 2.01 8.93
N VAL A 205 -9.93 3.14 9.59
CA VAL A 205 -10.91 3.88 10.39
C VAL A 205 -11.46 5.06 9.59
N GLY A 206 -12.61 4.88 8.93
CA GLY A 206 -13.30 5.97 8.24
C GLY A 206 -14.11 6.87 9.18
N PHE A 207 -14.45 8.09 8.70
CA PHE A 207 -15.20 9.11 9.46
C PHE A 207 -16.45 8.55 10.15
N LYS A 208 -17.30 7.79 9.45
CA LYS A 208 -18.54 7.24 10.01
C LYS A 208 -18.31 6.36 11.24
N ARG A 209 -17.21 5.57 11.28
CA ARG A 209 -16.90 4.73 12.44
C ARG A 209 -16.44 5.58 13.61
N ALA A 210 -15.59 6.56 13.40
CA ALA A 210 -15.17 7.50 14.44
C ALA A 210 -16.36 8.34 14.94
N ASP A 211 -17.26 8.73 14.06
CA ASP A 211 -18.45 9.50 14.40
C ASP A 211 -19.46 8.71 15.28
N ASN A 212 -19.59 7.41 15.03
CA ASN A 212 -20.39 6.54 15.89
C ASN A 212 -19.80 6.45 17.31
N ILE A 213 -18.49 6.42 17.45
CA ILE A 213 -17.82 6.43 18.76
C ILE A 213 -18.02 7.79 19.43
N ALA A 214 -17.84 8.87 18.66
CA ALA A 214 -18.05 10.23 19.14
C ALA A 214 -19.46 10.44 19.69
N GLU A 215 -20.48 9.86 19.06
CA GLU A 215 -21.85 9.87 19.56
C GLU A 215 -22.00 9.12 20.89
N GLN A 216 -21.37 7.93 21.02
CA GLN A 216 -21.42 7.14 22.24
C GLN A 216 -20.75 7.85 23.43
N ILE A 217 -19.70 8.62 23.19
CA ILE A 217 -19.03 9.42 24.24
C ILE A 217 -19.66 10.79 24.47
N GLY A 218 -20.74 11.12 23.72
CA GLY A 218 -21.54 12.32 23.96
C GLY A 218 -21.12 13.57 23.19
N ILE A 219 -20.25 13.45 22.16
CA ILE A 219 -19.90 14.59 21.28
C ILE A 219 -21.14 14.99 20.48
N GLN A 220 -21.52 16.28 20.57
CA GLN A 220 -22.70 16.81 19.93
C GLN A 220 -22.56 16.82 18.40
N ALA A 221 -23.71 16.74 17.71
CA ALA A 221 -23.75 16.65 16.26
C ALA A 221 -23.18 17.90 15.55
N ASP A 222 -23.30 19.07 16.17
CA ASP A 222 -22.81 20.36 15.70
C ASP A 222 -21.46 20.77 16.31
N SER A 223 -20.78 19.85 16.98
CA SER A 223 -19.48 20.10 17.61
C SER A 223 -18.41 20.50 16.57
N ALA A 224 -17.64 21.53 16.88
CA ALA A 224 -16.52 22.00 16.05
C ALA A 224 -15.51 20.89 15.73
N VAL A 225 -15.19 20.01 16.68
CA VAL A 225 -14.26 18.88 16.48
C VAL A 225 -14.81 17.91 15.44
N ARG A 226 -16.10 17.61 15.48
CA ARG A 226 -16.78 16.76 14.50
C ARG A 226 -16.78 17.38 13.11
N ILE A 227 -17.12 18.67 13.01
CA ILE A 227 -17.16 19.41 11.73
C ILE A 227 -15.76 19.43 11.12
N ARG A 228 -14.72 19.77 11.89
CA ARG A 228 -13.32 19.75 11.42
C ARG A 228 -12.88 18.39 10.88
N ALA A 229 -13.21 17.34 11.61
CA ALA A 229 -12.87 15.97 11.18
C ALA A 229 -13.57 15.58 9.87
N ALA A 230 -14.84 15.98 9.68
CA ALA A 230 -15.55 15.76 8.43
C ALA A 230 -14.94 16.53 7.25
N ILE A 231 -14.52 17.78 7.49
CA ILE A 231 -13.86 18.61 6.48
C ILE A 231 -12.53 17.97 6.06
N LEU A 232 -11.67 17.59 7.01
CA LEU A 232 -10.37 16.93 6.72
C LEU A 232 -10.58 15.62 5.96
N HIS A 233 -11.54 14.82 6.38
CA HIS A 233 -11.91 13.59 5.69
C HIS A 233 -12.35 13.85 4.24
N GLU A 234 -13.23 14.81 4.01
CA GLU A 234 -13.75 15.10 2.67
C GLU A 234 -12.70 15.74 1.73
N VAL A 235 -11.79 16.56 2.23
CA VAL A 235 -10.66 17.08 1.41
C VAL A 235 -9.83 15.91 0.88
N PHE A 236 -9.49 14.94 1.73
CA PHE A 236 -8.72 13.76 1.34
C PHE A 236 -9.52 12.84 0.40
N GLU A 237 -10.75 12.47 0.79
CA GLU A 237 -11.62 11.58 0.01
C GLU A 237 -11.99 12.18 -1.36
N HIS A 238 -12.21 13.50 -1.42
CA HIS A 238 -12.43 14.18 -2.69
C HIS A 238 -11.23 14.01 -3.62
N SER A 239 -10.02 14.19 -3.10
CA SER A 239 -8.78 14.03 -3.89
C SER A 239 -8.61 12.60 -4.39
N ILE A 240 -8.84 11.59 -3.55
CA ILE A 240 -8.77 10.17 -3.94
C ILE A 240 -9.84 9.82 -4.97
N ARG A 241 -11.08 10.26 -4.76
CA ARG A 241 -12.25 9.92 -5.61
C ARG A 241 -12.21 10.59 -6.98
N SER A 242 -11.83 11.87 -7.02
CA SER A 242 -11.78 12.67 -8.25
C SER A 242 -10.43 12.59 -8.98
N GLY A 243 -9.35 12.30 -8.26
CA GLY A 243 -7.97 12.42 -8.72
C GLY A 243 -7.45 13.87 -8.76
N ASN A 244 -8.20 14.84 -8.21
CA ASN A 244 -7.79 16.22 -8.12
C ASN A 244 -6.75 16.43 -7.00
N THR A 245 -5.91 17.46 -7.10
CA THR A 245 -5.01 17.84 -6.01
C THR A 245 -5.60 18.90 -5.10
N TYR A 246 -6.71 19.51 -5.49
CA TYR A 246 -7.47 20.47 -4.70
C TYR A 246 -8.97 20.33 -4.92
N VAL A 247 -9.74 20.89 -4.02
CA VAL A 247 -11.19 21.01 -4.10
C VAL A 247 -11.61 22.48 -4.02
N GLN A 248 -12.67 22.89 -4.71
CA GLN A 248 -13.24 24.22 -4.56
C GLN A 248 -13.96 24.34 -3.21
N ALA A 249 -13.89 25.50 -2.58
CA ALA A 249 -14.42 25.74 -1.24
C ALA A 249 -15.94 25.50 -1.13
N ASP A 250 -16.70 25.87 -2.17
CA ASP A 250 -18.14 25.61 -2.25
C ASP A 250 -18.45 24.11 -2.34
N VAL A 251 -17.71 23.37 -3.13
CA VAL A 251 -17.83 21.90 -3.26
C VAL A 251 -17.51 21.22 -1.96
N LEU A 252 -16.40 21.59 -1.30
CA LEU A 252 -16.03 21.03 -0.01
C LEU A 252 -17.08 21.28 1.06
N LEU A 253 -17.62 22.50 1.11
CA LEU A 253 -18.69 22.89 2.02
C LEU A 253 -19.90 21.94 1.87
N GLU A 254 -20.37 21.74 0.64
CA GLU A 254 -21.51 20.87 0.34
C GLU A 254 -21.21 19.39 0.68
N GLU A 255 -20.03 18.89 0.33
CA GLU A 255 -19.63 17.51 0.60
C GLU A 255 -19.51 17.25 2.10
N ALA A 256 -18.89 18.17 2.87
CA ALA A 256 -18.77 18.06 4.32
C ALA A 256 -20.16 18.06 5.01
N ILE A 257 -21.06 18.98 4.64
CA ILE A 257 -22.44 19.00 5.17
C ILE A 257 -23.15 17.68 4.87
N ARG A 258 -23.07 17.20 3.63
CA ARG A 258 -23.69 15.92 3.23
C ARG A 258 -23.17 14.74 4.05
N THR A 259 -21.89 14.67 4.32
CA THR A 259 -21.27 13.61 5.14
C THR A 259 -21.69 13.71 6.59
N LEU A 260 -21.73 14.91 7.15
CA LEU A 260 -22.20 15.17 8.51
C LEU A 260 -23.66 14.75 8.68
N GLU A 261 -24.55 15.16 7.79
CA GLU A 261 -25.98 14.86 7.86
C GLU A 261 -26.32 13.41 7.53
N ALA A 262 -25.52 12.77 6.63
CA ALA A 262 -25.67 11.33 6.34
C ALA A 262 -25.21 10.43 7.49
N SER A 263 -24.28 10.90 8.31
CA SER A 263 -23.81 10.15 9.49
C SER A 263 -24.76 10.29 10.68
N ARG A 264 -25.22 11.54 10.96
CA ARG A 264 -26.25 11.82 11.99
C ARG A 264 -27.28 12.76 11.39
N PRO A 265 -28.59 12.44 11.47
CA PRO A 265 -29.66 13.21 10.80
C PRO A 265 -29.98 14.51 11.57
N VAL A 266 -29.02 15.40 11.65
CA VAL A 266 -29.13 16.74 12.26
C VAL A 266 -28.68 17.76 11.22
N GLU A 267 -29.49 18.79 10.98
CA GLU A 267 -29.17 19.90 10.08
C GLU A 267 -27.94 20.67 10.58
N ILE A 268 -26.95 20.85 9.72
CA ILE A 268 -25.71 21.55 10.04
C ILE A 268 -25.67 22.88 9.28
N SER A 269 -25.44 23.96 10.00
CA SER A 269 -25.37 25.29 9.41
C SER A 269 -24.15 25.42 8.47
N PRO A 270 -24.33 25.87 7.23
CA PRO A 270 -23.23 26.17 6.32
C PRO A 270 -22.22 27.16 6.90
N ASP A 271 -22.68 28.16 7.67
CA ASP A 271 -21.81 29.14 8.31
C ASP A 271 -20.87 28.50 9.37
N GLN A 272 -21.36 27.50 10.10
CA GLN A 272 -20.51 26.76 11.03
C GLN A 272 -19.41 26.01 10.29
N VAL A 273 -19.74 25.30 9.20
CA VAL A 273 -18.76 24.56 8.40
C VAL A 273 -17.74 25.52 7.76
N ALA A 274 -18.21 26.66 7.21
CA ALA A 274 -17.34 27.67 6.64
C ALA A 274 -16.34 28.24 7.68
N ASN A 275 -16.81 28.51 8.90
CA ASN A 275 -15.94 28.99 9.98
C ASN A 275 -14.90 27.95 10.38
N GLU A 276 -15.26 26.65 10.41
CA GLU A 276 -14.30 25.59 10.72
C GLU A 276 -13.31 25.35 9.57
N ILE A 277 -13.69 25.56 8.31
CA ILE A 277 -12.73 25.57 7.19
C ILE A 277 -11.69 26.67 7.42
N ILE A 278 -12.12 27.90 7.74
CA ILE A 278 -11.22 29.02 8.02
C ILE A 278 -10.27 28.68 9.17
N THR A 279 -10.83 28.11 10.24
CA THR A 279 -10.03 27.68 11.41
C THR A 279 -8.97 26.65 11.03
N LEU A 280 -9.31 25.65 10.19
CA LEU A 280 -8.35 24.64 9.72
C LEU A 280 -7.25 25.24 8.84
N VAL A 281 -7.58 26.23 8.03
CA VAL A 281 -6.61 26.99 7.22
C VAL A 281 -5.66 27.80 8.12
N GLU A 282 -6.19 28.52 9.11
CA GLU A 282 -5.40 29.31 10.07
C GLU A 282 -4.43 28.43 10.88
N HIS A 283 -4.84 27.21 11.19
CA HIS A 283 -3.98 26.23 11.88
C HIS A 283 -3.08 25.42 10.93
N GLY A 284 -3.08 25.70 9.63
CA GLY A 284 -2.25 25.03 8.65
C GLY A 284 -2.60 23.54 8.41
N LYS A 285 -3.80 23.11 8.81
CA LYS A 285 -4.29 21.74 8.55
C LYS A 285 -4.80 21.54 7.14
N ILE A 286 -5.20 22.61 6.49
CA ILE A 286 -5.58 22.69 5.06
C ILE A 286 -4.85 23.89 4.48
N GLN A 287 -4.34 23.78 3.27
CA GLN A 287 -3.76 24.91 2.55
C GLN A 287 -4.82 25.57 1.68
N GLN A 288 -4.86 26.91 1.65
CA GLN A 288 -5.80 27.69 0.86
C GLN A 288 -5.08 28.58 -0.13
N GLU A 289 -5.54 28.56 -1.38
CA GLU A 289 -5.15 29.52 -2.41
C GLU A 289 -6.41 30.04 -3.10
N GLU A 290 -6.80 31.27 -2.81
CA GLU A 290 -8.08 31.84 -3.24
C GLU A 290 -9.27 30.97 -2.79
N THR A 291 -9.99 30.37 -3.74
CA THR A 291 -11.12 29.45 -3.51
C THR A 291 -10.72 27.98 -3.49
N LYS A 292 -9.45 27.67 -3.70
CA LYS A 292 -8.92 26.30 -3.76
C LYS A 292 -8.42 25.86 -2.41
N LEU A 293 -8.86 24.70 -1.98
CA LEU A 293 -8.49 24.07 -0.72
C LEU A 293 -7.74 22.76 -1.00
N PHE A 294 -6.60 22.61 -0.37
CA PHE A 294 -5.68 21.48 -0.59
C PHE A 294 -5.51 20.69 0.69
N GLU A 295 -5.42 19.38 0.53
CA GLU A 295 -4.81 18.54 1.54
C GLU A 295 -3.29 18.85 1.60
N ASN A 296 -2.73 18.91 2.83
CA ASN A 296 -1.36 19.38 3.05
C ASN A 296 -0.32 18.62 2.25
N SER A 297 -0.40 17.28 2.23
CA SER A 297 0.62 16.46 1.56
C SER A 297 0.60 16.66 0.04
N LEU A 298 -0.57 16.88 -0.54
CA LEU A 298 -0.71 17.17 -1.97
C LEU A 298 -0.17 18.56 -2.33
N HIS A 299 -0.50 19.59 -1.52
CA HIS A 299 0.00 20.94 -1.72
C HIS A 299 1.52 20.99 -1.71
N PHE A 300 2.14 20.41 -0.67
CA PHE A 300 3.60 20.40 -0.55
C PHE A 300 4.27 19.45 -1.56
N SER A 301 3.60 18.37 -1.96
CA SER A 301 4.13 17.51 -3.02
C SER A 301 4.18 18.21 -4.38
N GLU A 302 3.17 19.00 -4.73
CA GLU A 302 3.22 19.80 -5.98
C GLU A 302 4.36 20.82 -5.94
N TRP A 303 4.56 21.52 -4.82
CA TRP A 303 5.70 22.44 -4.66
C TRP A 303 7.04 21.73 -4.68
N GLY A 304 7.16 20.57 -4.03
CA GLY A 304 8.37 19.74 -4.04
C GLY A 304 8.72 19.23 -5.44
N ILE A 305 7.72 18.85 -6.25
CA ILE A 305 7.92 18.53 -7.67
C ILE A 305 8.39 19.77 -8.42
N GLY A 306 7.72 20.93 -8.21
CA GLY A 306 8.07 22.18 -8.89
C GLY A 306 9.54 22.58 -8.67
N THR A 307 9.98 22.60 -7.42
CA THR A 307 11.37 22.93 -7.05
C THR A 307 12.37 21.90 -7.59
N SER A 308 12.04 20.61 -7.55
CA SER A 308 12.90 19.55 -8.07
C SER A 308 13.07 19.63 -9.58
N ILE A 309 12.00 19.91 -10.33
CA ILE A 309 12.03 20.10 -11.79
C ILE A 309 12.89 21.31 -12.14
N GLN A 310 12.73 22.45 -11.48
CA GLN A 310 13.57 23.64 -11.70
C GLN A 310 15.04 23.37 -11.40
N ARG A 311 15.32 22.66 -10.30
CA ARG A 311 16.68 22.21 -9.95
C ARG A 311 17.32 21.37 -11.08
N LEU A 312 16.57 20.46 -11.68
CA LEU A 312 17.06 19.65 -12.80
C LEU A 312 17.27 20.49 -14.07
N LEU A 313 16.33 21.36 -14.42
CA LEU A 313 16.39 22.20 -15.62
C LEU A 313 17.52 23.23 -15.58
N SER A 314 17.90 23.73 -14.39
CA SER A 314 19.00 24.67 -14.22
C SER A 314 20.35 24.16 -14.77
N ARG A 315 20.52 22.84 -14.87
CA ARG A 315 21.70 22.15 -15.37
C ARG A 315 21.81 22.07 -16.89
N LYS A 316 20.83 22.56 -17.64
CA LYS A 316 20.84 22.48 -19.12
C LYS A 316 22.13 23.03 -19.79
N LYS A 317 22.81 23.96 -19.13
CA LYS A 317 24.05 24.54 -19.59
C LYS A 317 25.32 23.69 -19.36
N GLU A 318 25.21 22.61 -18.57
CA GLU A 318 26.37 21.79 -18.17
C GLU A 318 26.56 20.55 -19.05
N ILE A 319 25.54 20.17 -19.83
CA ILE A 319 25.59 18.96 -20.68
C ILE A 319 25.96 19.37 -22.10
N HIS A 320 27.16 19.03 -22.48
CA HIS A 320 27.69 19.30 -23.84
C HIS A 320 28.25 18.02 -24.48
N TYR A 321 27.62 17.60 -25.55
CA TYR A 321 28.15 16.56 -26.43
C TYR A 321 28.26 17.14 -27.84
N GLU A 322 29.38 16.85 -28.53
CA GLU A 322 29.58 17.25 -29.90
C GLU A 322 28.59 16.53 -30.82
N GLU A 323 27.92 17.27 -31.70
CA GLU A 323 26.83 16.71 -32.52
C GLU A 323 27.35 15.63 -33.48
N GLU A 324 28.57 15.79 -34.03
CA GLU A 324 29.21 14.80 -34.90
C GLU A 324 29.49 13.49 -34.15
N GLU A 325 29.86 13.56 -32.87
CA GLU A 325 30.11 12.39 -32.02
C GLU A 325 28.79 11.64 -31.70
N VAL A 326 27.75 12.38 -31.38
CA VAL A 326 26.41 11.82 -31.13
C VAL A 326 25.92 11.06 -32.37
N GLN A 327 25.97 11.69 -33.54
CA GLN A 327 25.55 11.10 -34.82
C GLN A 327 26.37 9.88 -35.19
N LYS A 328 27.70 9.94 -34.99
CA LYS A 328 28.57 8.80 -35.21
C LYS A 328 28.20 7.59 -34.33
N ASN A 329 27.99 7.85 -33.06
CA ASN A 329 27.64 6.78 -32.10
C ASN A 329 26.26 6.20 -32.39
N ILE A 330 25.27 6.99 -32.77
CA ILE A 330 23.93 6.48 -33.18
C ILE A 330 24.11 5.52 -34.37
N ARG A 331 24.87 5.89 -35.42
CA ARG A 331 25.09 4.98 -36.55
C ARG A 331 25.82 3.70 -36.16
N MET A 332 26.71 3.72 -35.19
CA MET A 332 27.37 2.53 -34.66
C MET A 332 26.38 1.64 -33.92
N ILE A 333 25.48 2.23 -33.11
CA ILE A 333 24.45 1.54 -32.34
C ILE A 333 23.45 0.88 -33.30
N GLU A 334 22.98 1.59 -34.35
CA GLU A 334 22.10 1.02 -35.38
C GLU A 334 22.72 -0.22 -36.03
N LYS A 335 23.99 -0.17 -36.38
CA LYS A 335 24.71 -1.32 -36.97
C LYS A 335 24.84 -2.47 -35.95
N ARG A 336 25.16 -2.17 -34.69
CA ARG A 336 25.34 -3.17 -33.65
C ARG A 336 24.01 -3.89 -33.34
N LEU A 337 22.92 -3.13 -33.27
CA LEU A 337 21.58 -3.67 -32.93
C LEU A 337 20.85 -4.19 -34.18
N ASN A 338 21.39 -4.00 -35.39
CA ASN A 338 20.77 -4.35 -36.68
C ASN A 338 19.36 -3.72 -36.82
N ILE A 339 19.23 -2.45 -36.48
CA ILE A 339 18.01 -1.64 -36.57
C ILE A 339 18.33 -0.34 -37.32
N GLN A 340 17.28 0.34 -37.76
CA GLN A 340 17.33 1.70 -38.27
C GLN A 340 16.28 2.52 -37.53
N TYR A 341 16.69 3.61 -36.88
CA TYR A 341 15.78 4.54 -36.24
C TYR A 341 15.05 5.38 -37.28
N GLY A 342 13.77 5.63 -37.09
CA GLY A 342 13.06 6.65 -37.84
C GLY A 342 13.47 8.05 -37.38
N ASP A 343 13.16 9.06 -38.23
CA ASP A 343 13.58 10.45 -37.99
C ASP A 343 13.15 10.98 -36.62
N SER A 344 11.89 10.69 -36.19
CA SER A 344 11.36 11.09 -34.88
C SER A 344 12.03 10.34 -33.72
N GLN A 345 12.42 9.09 -33.92
CA GLN A 345 13.13 8.29 -32.92
C GLN A 345 14.58 8.76 -32.75
N GLN A 346 15.27 9.05 -33.86
CA GLN A 346 16.61 9.60 -33.82
C GLN A 346 16.65 10.96 -33.11
N ALA A 347 15.74 11.88 -33.49
CA ALA A 347 15.61 13.17 -32.85
C ALA A 347 15.34 13.06 -31.34
N ALA A 348 14.50 12.09 -30.92
CA ALA A 348 14.23 11.82 -29.51
C ALA A 348 15.48 11.35 -28.76
N ILE A 349 16.29 10.45 -29.36
CA ILE A 349 17.53 9.96 -28.76
C ILE A 349 18.54 11.10 -28.59
N GLU A 350 18.70 11.94 -29.61
CA GLU A 350 19.60 13.08 -29.59
C GLU A 350 19.25 14.14 -28.57
N GLU A 351 17.95 14.50 -28.48
CA GLU A 351 17.47 15.49 -27.52
C GLU A 351 17.54 14.96 -26.09
N ALA A 352 17.22 13.68 -25.88
CA ALA A 352 17.29 13.04 -24.58
C ALA A 352 18.69 13.12 -23.97
N ILE A 353 19.73 12.84 -24.74
CA ILE A 353 21.13 12.86 -24.27
C ILE A 353 21.62 14.28 -23.94
N LYS A 354 21.10 15.28 -24.63
CA LYS A 354 21.47 16.70 -24.45
C LYS A 354 20.70 17.37 -23.31
N SER A 355 19.72 16.66 -22.70
CA SER A 355 18.78 17.24 -21.73
C SER A 355 19.00 16.67 -20.34
N PRO A 356 19.02 17.50 -19.27
CA PRO A 356 19.06 17.01 -17.90
C PRO A 356 17.74 16.33 -17.49
N LEU A 357 16.63 16.78 -18.06
CA LEU A 357 15.30 16.18 -17.96
C LEU A 357 14.70 16.14 -19.36
N PHE A 358 14.17 14.98 -19.77
CA PHE A 358 13.54 14.78 -21.06
C PHE A 358 12.27 13.95 -20.92
N ILE A 359 11.24 14.24 -21.72
CA ILE A 359 10.00 13.48 -21.73
C ILE A 359 9.79 12.85 -23.11
N LEU A 360 9.69 11.52 -23.12
CA LEU A 360 9.33 10.72 -24.30
C LEU A 360 7.88 10.26 -24.17
N THR A 361 7.03 10.71 -25.05
CA THR A 361 5.62 10.28 -25.09
C THR A 361 5.28 9.64 -26.43
N GLY A 362 4.25 8.82 -26.44
CA GLY A 362 3.75 8.17 -27.66
C GLY A 362 2.84 7.00 -27.37
N GLY A 363 2.02 6.66 -28.33
CA GLY A 363 1.10 5.54 -28.25
C GLY A 363 1.81 4.18 -28.27
N PRO A 364 1.04 3.09 -28.20
CA PRO A 364 1.59 1.73 -28.34
C PRO A 364 2.12 1.49 -29.75
N GLY A 365 3.23 0.77 -29.85
CA GLY A 365 3.84 0.42 -31.13
C GLY A 365 4.65 1.53 -31.81
N THR A 366 4.80 2.70 -31.18
CA THR A 366 5.64 3.80 -31.71
C THR A 366 7.14 3.61 -31.46
N GLY A 367 7.52 2.49 -30.81
CA GLY A 367 8.92 2.17 -30.58
C GLY A 367 9.55 2.87 -29.38
N LYS A 368 8.79 3.32 -28.38
CA LYS A 368 9.33 3.90 -27.11
C LYS A 368 10.46 3.05 -26.52
N THR A 369 10.26 1.74 -26.42
CA THR A 369 11.25 0.83 -25.85
C THR A 369 12.53 0.73 -26.72
N THR A 370 12.39 0.85 -28.05
CA THR A 370 13.54 0.89 -28.98
C THR A 370 14.35 2.17 -28.78
N VAL A 371 13.66 3.30 -28.57
CA VAL A 371 14.28 4.59 -28.24
C VAL A 371 14.98 4.52 -26.89
N ILE A 372 14.37 3.92 -25.86
CA ILE A 372 15.00 3.69 -24.54
C ILE A 372 16.33 2.94 -24.70
N ASN A 373 16.34 1.84 -25.47
CA ASN A 373 17.57 1.10 -25.75
C ASN A 373 18.62 1.93 -26.47
N GLY A 374 18.20 2.78 -27.41
CA GLY A 374 19.07 3.73 -28.10
C GLY A 374 19.68 4.72 -27.11
N ILE A 375 18.91 5.32 -26.24
CA ILE A 375 19.35 6.27 -25.22
C ILE A 375 20.34 5.63 -24.25
N VAL A 376 20.01 4.45 -23.71
CA VAL A 376 20.90 3.67 -22.81
C VAL A 376 22.24 3.38 -23.49
N SER A 377 22.21 2.88 -24.75
CA SER A 377 23.41 2.56 -25.51
C SER A 377 24.24 3.79 -25.80
N LEU A 378 23.60 4.89 -26.19
CA LEU A 378 24.30 6.14 -26.53
C LEU A 378 24.92 6.79 -25.28
N PHE A 379 24.16 6.77 -24.15
CA PHE A 379 24.68 7.26 -22.86
C PHE A 379 25.91 6.47 -22.41
N ALA A 380 25.89 5.16 -22.55
CA ALA A 380 27.03 4.31 -22.21
C ALA A 380 28.24 4.58 -23.08
N GLU A 381 28.07 4.67 -24.41
CA GLU A 381 29.19 4.98 -25.36
C GLU A 381 29.80 6.34 -25.07
N LEU A 382 28.99 7.39 -24.89
CA LEU A 382 29.46 8.76 -24.65
C LEU A 382 30.18 8.93 -23.29
N ASN A 383 29.82 8.12 -22.30
CA ASN A 383 30.44 8.17 -20.98
C ASN A 383 31.46 7.04 -20.73
N GLY A 384 31.79 6.24 -21.75
CA GLY A 384 32.75 5.14 -21.62
C GLY A 384 32.34 4.04 -20.65
N LEU A 385 31.05 3.79 -20.51
CA LEU A 385 30.48 2.82 -19.57
C LEU A 385 30.28 1.45 -20.23
N SER A 386 30.58 0.39 -19.51
CA SER A 386 30.22 -0.97 -19.93
C SER A 386 28.75 -1.24 -19.66
N LEU A 387 28.05 -1.96 -20.53
CA LEU A 387 26.71 -2.49 -20.31
C LEU A 387 26.77 -3.94 -19.78
N ASP A 388 27.94 -4.54 -19.60
CA ASP A 388 28.06 -5.85 -18.93
C ASP A 388 28.09 -5.66 -17.43
N LEU A 389 27.06 -6.15 -16.75
CA LEU A 389 26.91 -6.05 -15.28
C LEU A 389 28.07 -6.71 -14.51
N LYS A 390 28.80 -7.63 -15.13
CA LYS A 390 29.96 -8.29 -14.51
C LYS A 390 31.10 -7.33 -14.24
N ASP A 391 31.18 -6.24 -14.96
CA ASP A 391 32.21 -5.22 -14.78
C ASP A 391 31.97 -4.34 -13.54
N TYR A 392 30.77 -4.43 -12.93
CA TYR A 392 30.34 -3.63 -11.76
C TYR A 392 30.23 -4.47 -10.47
N THR A 393 31.19 -5.34 -10.20
CA THR A 393 31.16 -6.18 -8.99
C THR A 393 31.45 -5.41 -7.71
N GLN A 394 32.13 -4.26 -7.78
CA GLN A 394 32.51 -3.40 -6.63
C GLN A 394 31.92 -1.99 -6.71
N GLU A 395 31.35 -1.60 -7.83
CA GLU A 395 30.77 -0.29 -8.07
C GLU A 395 29.28 -0.44 -8.44
N MET A 396 28.49 0.61 -8.19
CA MET A 396 27.08 0.62 -8.57
C MET A 396 26.95 0.85 -10.08
N PHE A 397 26.04 0.12 -10.71
CA PHE A 397 25.73 0.30 -12.12
C PHE A 397 25.09 1.69 -12.34
N PRO A 398 25.65 2.54 -13.21
CA PRO A 398 25.31 3.96 -13.27
C PRO A 398 23.99 4.28 -14.01
N ILE A 399 23.32 3.28 -14.58
CA ILE A 399 22.05 3.45 -15.31
C ILE A 399 20.92 2.80 -14.52
N LEU A 400 19.95 3.60 -14.09
CA LEU A 400 18.79 3.16 -13.34
C LEU A 400 17.58 3.08 -14.25
N LEU A 401 16.91 1.93 -14.25
CA LEU A 401 15.67 1.72 -14.98
C LEU A 401 14.53 1.43 -13.99
N ALA A 402 13.45 2.19 -14.09
CA ALA A 402 12.32 2.06 -13.14
C ALA A 402 10.96 2.16 -13.82
N ALA A 403 9.95 1.59 -13.19
CA ALA A 403 8.56 1.73 -13.59
C ALA A 403 7.64 1.70 -12.35
N PRO A 404 6.40 2.20 -12.41
CA PRO A 404 5.49 2.17 -11.27
C PRO A 404 5.03 0.74 -10.90
N THR A 405 5.03 -0.20 -11.85
CA THR A 405 4.59 -1.58 -11.63
C THR A 405 5.69 -2.60 -11.88
N GLY A 406 5.63 -3.76 -11.21
CA GLY A 406 6.57 -4.86 -11.39
C GLY A 406 6.62 -5.37 -12.83
N ARG A 407 5.45 -5.45 -13.50
CA ARG A 407 5.35 -5.88 -14.90
C ARG A 407 6.02 -4.93 -15.88
N ALA A 408 5.81 -3.63 -15.72
CA ALA A 408 6.46 -2.65 -16.57
C ALA A 408 7.98 -2.68 -16.37
N ALA A 409 8.44 -2.79 -15.12
CA ALA A 409 9.85 -2.95 -14.80
C ALA A 409 10.44 -4.23 -15.42
N LYS A 410 9.75 -5.36 -15.32
CA LYS A 410 10.16 -6.63 -15.91
C LYS A 410 10.27 -6.51 -17.44
N ARG A 411 9.26 -5.93 -18.10
CA ARG A 411 9.26 -5.70 -19.55
C ARG A 411 10.45 -4.83 -19.98
N MET A 412 10.76 -3.81 -19.19
CA MET A 412 11.91 -2.95 -19.40
C MET A 412 13.21 -3.76 -19.30
N ASN A 413 13.35 -4.64 -18.29
CA ASN A 413 14.48 -5.56 -18.15
C ASN A 413 14.59 -6.53 -19.35
N GLU A 414 13.50 -7.18 -19.75
CA GLU A 414 13.49 -8.11 -20.90
C GLU A 414 13.92 -7.44 -22.21
N THR A 415 13.56 -6.18 -22.39
CA THR A 415 13.83 -5.45 -23.63
C THR A 415 15.22 -4.83 -23.67
N THR A 416 15.69 -4.30 -22.54
CA THR A 416 17.00 -3.64 -22.44
C THR A 416 18.13 -4.62 -22.12
N GLY A 417 17.80 -5.78 -21.53
CA GLY A 417 18.76 -6.70 -20.95
C GLY A 417 19.40 -6.20 -19.64
N LEU A 418 18.94 -5.04 -19.12
CA LEU A 418 19.49 -4.39 -17.93
C LEU A 418 18.54 -4.51 -16.74
N PRO A 419 19.04 -4.47 -15.50
CA PRO A 419 18.21 -4.51 -14.30
C PRO A 419 17.22 -3.34 -14.29
N ALA A 420 15.96 -3.65 -14.10
CA ALA A 420 14.91 -2.67 -13.87
C ALA A 420 14.12 -3.03 -12.62
N SER A 421 13.61 -2.04 -11.91
CA SER A 421 12.88 -2.23 -10.67
C SER A 421 11.63 -1.35 -10.60
N THR A 422 10.76 -1.62 -9.63
CA THR A 422 9.68 -0.66 -9.35
C THR A 422 10.25 0.59 -8.70
N ILE A 423 9.57 1.75 -8.91
CA ILE A 423 9.96 3.01 -8.25
C ILE A 423 10.04 2.82 -6.74
N HIS A 424 9.06 2.17 -6.12
CA HIS A 424 9.07 1.90 -4.68
C HIS A 424 10.32 1.12 -4.24
N ARG A 425 10.68 0.06 -4.95
CA ARG A 425 11.88 -0.73 -4.66
C ARG A 425 13.16 0.07 -4.87
N LEU A 426 13.22 0.88 -5.92
CA LEU A 426 14.35 1.75 -6.20
C LEU A 426 14.60 2.72 -5.05
N LEU A 427 13.54 3.26 -4.47
CA LEU A 427 13.56 4.19 -3.35
C LEU A 427 13.68 3.50 -1.97
N GLY A 428 13.67 2.16 -1.93
CA GLY A 428 13.71 1.40 -0.68
C GLY A 428 12.40 1.44 0.13
N LEU A 429 11.28 1.79 -0.51
CA LEU A 429 9.98 1.91 0.13
C LEU A 429 9.26 0.54 0.20
N THR A 430 8.64 0.27 1.34
CA THR A 430 7.84 -0.95 1.57
C THR A 430 6.34 -0.74 1.30
N GLY A 431 5.91 0.52 1.15
CA GLY A 431 4.51 0.92 1.00
C GLY A 431 3.75 0.99 2.33
N ARG A 432 4.46 1.02 3.45
CA ARG A 432 3.90 1.16 4.81
C ARG A 432 4.36 2.45 5.50
N GLU A 433 5.14 3.25 4.82
CA GLU A 433 5.68 4.49 5.36
C GLU A 433 4.58 5.55 5.47
N LYS A 434 4.42 6.17 6.64
CA LYS A 434 3.53 7.32 6.83
C LYS A 434 4.00 8.53 6.01
N ASN A 435 5.31 8.71 5.89
CA ASN A 435 5.92 9.79 5.11
C ASN A 435 7.04 9.25 4.20
N PRO A 436 6.67 8.75 3.00
CA PRO A 436 7.62 8.12 2.07
C PRO A 436 8.78 9.04 1.67
N SER A 437 8.57 10.35 1.60
CA SER A 437 9.60 11.31 1.19
C SER A 437 10.73 11.47 2.20
N LEU A 438 10.50 11.15 3.48
CA LEU A 438 11.53 11.18 4.54
C LEU A 438 12.36 9.89 4.60
N THR A 439 11.79 8.79 4.16
CA THR A 439 12.42 7.45 4.26
C THR A 439 13.03 6.99 2.97
N ALA A 440 12.74 7.66 1.85
CA ALA A 440 13.25 7.31 0.54
C ALA A 440 14.78 7.40 0.47
N LYS A 441 15.39 6.38 -0.11
CA LYS A 441 16.84 6.34 -0.34
C LYS A 441 17.22 7.31 -1.46
N GLU A 442 18.24 8.14 -1.25
CA GLU A 442 18.83 8.93 -2.31
C GLU A 442 19.41 8.02 -3.41
N LEU A 443 19.18 8.37 -4.66
CA LEU A 443 19.60 7.59 -5.80
C LEU A 443 21.06 7.87 -6.16
N GLU A 444 21.76 6.85 -6.60
CA GLU A 444 23.14 6.94 -7.08
C GLU A 444 23.20 6.48 -8.53
N GLY A 445 23.83 7.26 -9.40
CA GLY A 445 23.98 6.93 -10.81
C GLY A 445 24.10 8.18 -11.71
N GLY A 446 24.20 7.95 -13.01
CA GLY A 446 24.32 9.02 -14.01
C GLY A 446 23.06 9.22 -14.84
N LEU A 447 22.26 8.17 -15.03
CA LEU A 447 21.05 8.20 -15.84
C LEU A 447 19.91 7.44 -15.13
N LEU A 448 18.75 8.06 -15.05
CA LEU A 448 17.49 7.44 -14.61
C LEU A 448 16.47 7.47 -15.74
N ILE A 449 15.90 6.31 -16.08
CA ILE A 449 14.78 6.20 -17.02
C ILE A 449 13.58 5.63 -16.27
N VAL A 450 12.46 6.33 -16.32
CA VAL A 450 11.19 5.91 -15.69
C VAL A 450 10.14 5.72 -16.77
N ASP A 451 9.68 4.48 -16.96
CA ASP A 451 8.61 4.15 -17.92
C ASP A 451 7.24 4.12 -17.26
N GLU A 452 6.18 4.15 -18.06
CA GLU A 452 4.76 4.20 -17.63
C GLU A 452 4.45 5.35 -16.66
N MET A 453 5.03 6.53 -16.90
CA MET A 453 4.85 7.73 -16.07
C MET A 453 3.38 8.19 -15.95
N SER A 454 2.50 7.78 -16.85
CA SER A 454 1.06 8.05 -16.75
C SER A 454 0.40 7.48 -15.48
N MET A 455 1.02 6.45 -14.89
CA MET A 455 0.55 5.79 -13.66
C MET A 455 1.10 6.40 -12.37
N VAL A 456 2.02 7.37 -12.47
CA VAL A 456 2.69 7.98 -11.31
C VAL A 456 1.86 9.17 -10.81
N ASP A 457 1.42 9.12 -9.55
CA ASP A 457 0.67 10.18 -8.89
C ASP A 457 1.59 11.27 -8.31
N THR A 458 0.99 12.32 -7.73
CA THR A 458 1.72 13.46 -7.19
C THR A 458 2.65 13.07 -6.03
N TRP A 459 2.23 12.19 -5.12
CA TRP A 459 3.05 11.78 -3.98
C TRP A 459 4.28 10.99 -4.40
N LEU A 460 4.07 9.98 -5.27
CA LEU A 460 5.17 9.15 -5.76
C LEU A 460 6.13 9.94 -6.63
N ALA A 461 5.62 10.86 -7.45
CA ALA A 461 6.46 11.75 -8.25
C ALA A 461 7.33 12.68 -7.39
N ASN A 462 6.75 13.27 -6.33
CA ASN A 462 7.49 14.09 -5.39
C ASN A 462 8.60 13.28 -4.70
N THR A 463 8.25 12.11 -4.18
CA THR A 463 9.23 11.23 -3.49
C THR A 463 10.37 10.82 -4.43
N LEU A 464 10.04 10.46 -5.67
CA LEU A 464 11.05 10.10 -6.67
C LEU A 464 11.96 11.28 -7.01
N LEU A 465 11.40 12.45 -7.32
CA LEU A 465 12.16 13.63 -7.76
C LEU A 465 13.07 14.18 -6.65
N LYS A 466 12.68 14.09 -5.40
CA LYS A 466 13.52 14.43 -4.25
C LYS A 466 14.73 13.51 -4.11
N ALA A 467 14.55 12.22 -4.36
CA ALA A 467 15.63 11.23 -4.28
C ALA A 467 16.66 11.33 -5.41
N ILE A 468 16.39 12.09 -6.47
CA ILE A 468 17.28 12.26 -7.62
C ILE A 468 18.39 13.27 -7.30
N PRO A 469 19.68 12.89 -7.34
CA PRO A 469 20.79 13.80 -7.14
C PRO A 469 20.93 14.80 -8.30
N THR A 470 21.61 15.91 -8.03
CA THR A 470 21.76 17.00 -9.01
C THR A 470 22.52 16.59 -10.27
N ASN A 471 23.39 15.60 -10.22
CA ASN A 471 24.22 15.16 -11.35
C ASN A 471 23.58 14.10 -12.25
N MET A 472 22.41 13.59 -11.94
CA MET A 472 21.71 12.53 -12.69
C MET A 472 20.89 13.11 -13.86
N GLN A 473 20.97 12.53 -15.04
CA GLN A 473 20.03 12.78 -16.14
C GLN A 473 18.75 11.97 -15.92
N VAL A 474 17.61 12.54 -16.27
CA VAL A 474 16.29 11.93 -16.04
C VAL A 474 15.48 11.87 -17.32
N ILE A 475 14.96 10.71 -17.64
CA ILE A 475 14.08 10.51 -18.78
C ILE A 475 12.77 9.91 -18.32
N PHE A 476 11.69 10.63 -18.51
CA PHE A 476 10.34 10.16 -18.25
C PHE A 476 9.72 9.66 -19.55
N VAL A 477 9.17 8.44 -19.49
CA VAL A 477 8.53 7.79 -20.63
C VAL A 477 7.09 7.44 -20.28
N GLY A 478 6.15 7.69 -21.19
CA GLY A 478 4.76 7.34 -20.94
C GLY A 478 3.84 7.61 -22.14
N ASP A 479 2.57 7.41 -21.90
CA ASP A 479 1.51 7.66 -22.87
C ASP A 479 0.41 8.49 -22.19
N LYS A 480 0.27 9.75 -22.58
CA LYS A 480 -0.66 10.73 -21.99
C LYS A 480 -2.13 10.37 -22.19
N ASP A 481 -2.45 9.54 -23.18
CA ASP A 481 -3.81 9.17 -23.57
C ASP A 481 -4.29 7.89 -22.86
N GLN A 482 -3.39 7.18 -22.15
CA GLN A 482 -3.76 6.05 -21.29
C GLN A 482 -4.45 6.53 -19.99
N LEU A 483 -4.94 5.57 -19.22
CA LEU A 483 -5.51 5.84 -17.89
C LEU A 483 -4.50 6.58 -17.02
N PRO A 484 -4.91 7.62 -16.31
CA PRO A 484 -4.07 8.33 -15.35
C PRO A 484 -3.76 7.46 -14.11
N SER A 485 -2.94 8.00 -13.20
CA SER A 485 -2.66 7.39 -11.90
C SER A 485 -3.94 7.10 -11.11
N VAL A 486 -3.91 6.11 -10.22
CA VAL A 486 -5.01 5.86 -9.28
C VAL A 486 -5.06 6.98 -8.23
N GLY A 487 -3.90 7.40 -7.72
CA GLY A 487 -3.78 8.53 -6.80
C GLY A 487 -3.98 9.89 -7.47
N PRO A 488 -4.06 10.97 -6.67
CA PRO A 488 -4.30 12.34 -7.14
C PRO A 488 -3.18 12.89 -8.03
N GLY A 489 -3.58 13.82 -8.92
CA GLY A 489 -2.67 14.47 -9.85
C GLY A 489 -2.63 13.81 -11.23
N GLN A 490 -1.98 14.50 -12.15
CA GLN A 490 -1.76 14.04 -13.53
C GLN A 490 -0.36 14.46 -14.01
N VAL A 491 0.65 14.07 -13.26
CA VAL A 491 2.03 14.58 -13.35
C VAL A 491 2.56 14.58 -14.78
N LEU A 492 2.47 13.46 -15.50
CA LEU A 492 2.96 13.40 -16.88
C LEU A 492 2.26 14.43 -17.80
N HIS A 493 0.93 14.55 -17.66
CA HIS A 493 0.14 15.48 -18.46
C HIS A 493 0.53 16.95 -18.18
N ASP A 494 0.73 17.29 -16.90
CA ASP A 494 1.12 18.65 -16.50
C ASP A 494 2.55 18.97 -16.93
N LEU A 495 3.51 18.05 -16.79
CA LEU A 495 4.88 18.21 -17.29
C LEU A 495 4.92 18.41 -18.80
N LEU A 496 4.06 17.73 -19.55
CA LEU A 496 3.97 17.91 -21.01
C LEU A 496 3.49 19.32 -21.43
N GLN A 497 2.85 20.07 -20.54
CA GLN A 497 2.41 21.45 -20.81
C GLN A 497 3.51 22.49 -20.55
N ILE A 498 4.63 22.13 -19.93
CA ILE A 498 5.75 23.02 -19.62
C ILE A 498 6.65 23.13 -20.85
N ASN A 499 6.82 24.35 -21.37
CA ASN A 499 7.59 24.60 -22.61
C ASN A 499 9.09 24.41 -22.39
N GLU A 500 9.59 24.67 -21.21
CA GLU A 500 10.99 24.58 -20.82
C GLU A 500 11.51 23.15 -20.73
N ILE A 501 10.62 22.17 -20.57
CA ILE A 501 10.98 20.75 -20.52
C ILE A 501 11.09 20.21 -21.96
N PRO A 502 12.27 19.77 -22.40
CA PRO A 502 12.43 19.08 -23.66
C PRO A 502 11.60 17.81 -23.74
N LYS A 503 10.91 17.64 -24.85
CA LYS A 503 9.97 16.52 -25.02
C LYS A 503 9.85 16.11 -26.48
N CYS A 504 9.57 14.83 -26.72
CA CYS A 504 9.27 14.30 -28.03
C CYS A 504 8.03 13.39 -27.98
N GLU A 505 7.09 13.61 -28.88
CA GLU A 505 5.94 12.72 -29.08
C GLU A 505 6.19 11.86 -30.34
N LEU A 506 6.32 10.53 -30.12
CA LEU A 506 6.45 9.57 -31.21
C LEU A 506 5.08 9.28 -31.83
N ASN A 507 4.90 9.69 -33.07
CA ASN A 507 3.64 9.52 -33.79
C ASN A 507 3.72 8.43 -34.88
N GLU A 508 4.93 8.01 -35.29
CA GLU A 508 5.13 6.97 -36.30
C GLU A 508 4.96 5.58 -35.69
N ILE A 509 4.31 4.70 -36.40
CA ILE A 509 3.93 3.37 -35.92
C ILE A 509 4.86 2.33 -36.56
N TYR A 510 5.65 1.66 -35.74
CA TYR A 510 6.61 0.62 -36.17
C TYR A 510 6.17 -0.80 -35.80
N ARG A 511 5.12 -0.94 -34.97
CA ARG A 511 4.64 -2.23 -34.49
C ARG A 511 3.66 -2.82 -35.50
N GLN A 512 3.94 -4.04 -35.94
CA GLN A 512 3.22 -4.85 -36.91
C GLN A 512 3.34 -4.35 -38.36
N GLY A 513 3.95 -5.20 -39.20
CA GLY A 513 4.03 -4.98 -40.64
C GLY A 513 2.66 -4.70 -41.28
N ASP A 514 2.67 -4.19 -42.50
CA ASP A 514 1.52 -3.75 -43.28
C ASP A 514 0.23 -4.56 -43.02
N GLY A 515 -0.75 -3.90 -42.33
CA GLY A 515 -2.11 -4.43 -42.22
C GLY A 515 -2.76 -4.61 -40.86
N SER A 516 -2.18 -4.12 -39.76
CA SER A 516 -2.89 -4.11 -38.44
C SER A 516 -4.03 -3.10 -38.45
N SER A 517 -5.22 -3.51 -37.98
CA SER A 517 -6.39 -2.65 -37.79
C SER A 517 -6.58 -2.17 -36.35
N ILE A 518 -5.83 -2.72 -35.39
CA ILE A 518 -5.92 -2.38 -33.96
C ILE A 518 -5.34 -1.01 -33.69
N ILE A 519 -4.19 -0.68 -34.30
CA ILE A 519 -3.51 0.58 -34.03
C ILE A 519 -4.25 1.77 -34.66
N PRO A 520 -4.73 1.71 -35.91
CA PRO A 520 -5.62 2.75 -36.45
C PRO A 520 -6.87 2.96 -35.58
N LEU A 521 -7.47 1.87 -35.07
CA LEU A 521 -8.58 1.99 -34.13
C LEU A 521 -8.19 2.78 -32.87
N ALA A 522 -7.05 2.46 -32.26
CA ALA A 522 -6.57 3.17 -31.09
C ALA A 522 -6.35 4.67 -31.39
N HIS A 523 -5.84 4.99 -32.56
CA HIS A 523 -5.65 6.40 -32.98
C HIS A 523 -6.99 7.13 -33.14
N GLU A 524 -7.98 6.52 -33.82
CA GLU A 524 -9.32 7.12 -33.97
C GLU A 524 -10.00 7.30 -32.60
N ILE A 525 -9.84 6.34 -31.68
CA ILE A 525 -10.35 6.47 -30.30
C ILE A 525 -9.73 7.68 -29.60
N LYS A 526 -8.42 7.86 -29.71
CA LYS A 526 -7.70 9.01 -29.18
C LYS A 526 -8.28 10.34 -29.71
N GLU A 527 -8.66 10.40 -30.97
CA GLU A 527 -9.30 11.56 -31.59
C GLU A 527 -10.80 11.71 -31.28
N GLY A 528 -11.36 10.84 -30.45
CA GLY A 528 -12.78 10.87 -30.07
C GLY A 528 -13.73 10.34 -31.13
N LYS A 529 -13.26 9.45 -32.00
CA LYS A 529 -14.04 8.89 -33.11
C LYS A 529 -14.00 7.37 -33.11
N LEU A 530 -15.02 6.73 -33.67
CA LEU A 530 -14.97 5.34 -34.10
C LEU A 530 -14.84 5.30 -35.63
N PRO A 531 -13.99 4.44 -36.19
CA PRO A 531 -13.86 4.30 -37.63
C PRO A 531 -15.16 3.77 -38.26
N ALA A 532 -15.45 4.16 -39.50
CA ALA A 532 -16.65 3.73 -40.22
C ALA A 532 -16.75 2.22 -40.38
N ASP A 533 -15.63 1.50 -40.32
CA ASP A 533 -15.52 0.06 -40.39
C ASP A 533 -15.43 -0.61 -38.99
N PHE A 534 -15.76 0.09 -37.92
CA PHE A 534 -15.66 -0.40 -36.51
C PHE A 534 -16.33 -1.77 -36.33
N GLN A 535 -17.50 -1.97 -36.94
CA GLN A 535 -18.28 -3.21 -36.84
C GLN A 535 -17.81 -4.30 -37.83
N LYS A 536 -16.90 -4.01 -38.76
CA LYS A 536 -16.41 -4.98 -39.73
C LYS A 536 -15.33 -5.86 -39.12
N ASN A 537 -15.44 -7.16 -39.35
CA ASN A 537 -14.37 -8.08 -38.94
C ASN A 537 -13.16 -7.87 -39.85
N GLN A 538 -12.02 -7.63 -39.20
CA GLN A 538 -10.69 -7.51 -39.81
C GLN A 538 -9.88 -8.78 -39.51
N LYS A 539 -8.63 -8.83 -40.02
CA LYS A 539 -7.75 -9.96 -39.76
C LYS A 539 -7.40 -10.12 -38.25
N ASP A 540 -7.20 -9.02 -37.58
CA ASP A 540 -6.73 -8.90 -36.18
C ASP A 540 -7.76 -8.26 -35.23
N ARG A 541 -8.93 -7.84 -35.77
CA ARG A 541 -10.00 -7.19 -34.99
C ARG A 541 -11.38 -7.75 -35.42
N SER A 542 -12.21 -8.03 -34.42
CA SER A 542 -13.60 -8.44 -34.65
C SER A 542 -14.54 -7.74 -33.68
N PHE A 543 -15.76 -7.45 -34.14
CA PHE A 543 -16.82 -6.90 -33.32
C PHE A 543 -18.04 -7.83 -33.31
N PHE A 544 -18.58 -8.07 -32.10
CA PHE A 544 -19.80 -8.83 -31.90
C PHE A 544 -20.83 -8.00 -31.14
N ALA A 545 -21.88 -7.58 -31.82
CA ALA A 545 -22.98 -6.86 -31.18
C ALA A 545 -23.69 -7.78 -30.17
N SER A 546 -23.84 -7.33 -28.94
CA SER A 546 -24.45 -8.10 -27.86
C SER A 546 -25.03 -7.17 -26.80
N ASP A 547 -26.11 -7.55 -26.19
CA ASP A 547 -26.56 -7.01 -24.92
C ASP A 547 -25.85 -7.71 -23.74
N ILE A 548 -26.03 -7.19 -22.55
CA ILE A 548 -25.37 -7.71 -21.34
C ILE A 548 -25.73 -9.18 -21.05
N GLY A 549 -26.94 -9.61 -21.38
CA GLY A 549 -27.43 -10.98 -21.09
C GLY A 549 -26.75 -12.06 -21.93
N HIS A 550 -26.18 -11.70 -23.07
CA HIS A 550 -25.57 -12.66 -24.01
C HIS A 550 -24.02 -12.55 -24.04
N ILE A 551 -23.42 -11.59 -23.39
CA ILE A 551 -21.95 -11.39 -23.40
C ILE A 551 -21.21 -12.65 -22.93
N GLU A 552 -21.62 -13.23 -21.79
CA GLU A 552 -20.98 -14.43 -21.24
C GLU A 552 -20.97 -15.56 -22.24
N GLU A 553 -22.10 -15.81 -22.92
CA GLU A 553 -22.24 -16.88 -23.91
C GLU A 553 -21.35 -16.63 -25.13
N TYR A 554 -21.29 -15.41 -25.65
CA TYR A 554 -20.39 -15.08 -26.75
C TYR A 554 -18.92 -15.25 -26.36
N ILE A 555 -18.51 -14.78 -25.18
CA ILE A 555 -17.14 -14.99 -24.70
C ILE A 555 -16.85 -16.49 -24.59
N ARG A 556 -17.77 -17.26 -24.01
CA ARG A 556 -17.66 -18.73 -23.88
C ARG A 556 -17.40 -19.40 -25.25
N GLN A 557 -18.20 -19.06 -26.27
CA GLN A 557 -18.03 -19.62 -27.60
C GLN A 557 -16.71 -19.22 -28.25
N ILE A 558 -16.32 -17.95 -28.13
CA ILE A 558 -15.08 -17.44 -28.73
C ILE A 558 -13.86 -18.09 -28.04
N VAL A 559 -13.83 -18.13 -26.71
CA VAL A 559 -12.72 -18.69 -25.93
C VAL A 559 -12.62 -20.22 -26.16
N THR A 560 -13.74 -20.93 -26.24
CA THR A 560 -13.75 -22.37 -26.55
C THR A 560 -13.14 -22.65 -27.94
N LYS A 561 -13.48 -21.82 -28.92
CA LYS A 561 -12.89 -21.94 -30.29
C LYS A 561 -11.40 -21.55 -30.28
N ALA A 562 -11.02 -20.55 -29.53
CA ALA A 562 -9.62 -20.14 -29.40
C ALA A 562 -8.77 -21.23 -28.71
N LYS A 563 -9.27 -21.84 -27.64
CA LYS A 563 -8.65 -23.00 -26.98
C LYS A 563 -8.46 -24.16 -27.97
N ALA A 564 -9.48 -24.48 -28.79
CA ALA A 564 -9.38 -25.50 -29.80
C ALA A 564 -8.32 -25.21 -30.90
N LYS A 565 -7.94 -23.94 -31.08
CA LYS A 565 -6.85 -23.48 -31.96
C LYS A 565 -5.49 -23.40 -31.27
N GLY A 566 -5.39 -23.83 -30.00
CA GLY A 566 -4.12 -23.90 -29.26
C GLY A 566 -3.81 -22.64 -28.43
N PHE A 567 -4.73 -21.69 -28.26
CA PHE A 567 -4.53 -20.60 -27.33
C PHE A 567 -4.59 -21.08 -25.88
N THR A 568 -3.64 -20.63 -25.09
CA THR A 568 -3.52 -20.94 -23.65
C THR A 568 -4.21 -19.87 -22.80
N PRO A 569 -4.43 -20.11 -21.49
CA PRO A 569 -4.92 -19.07 -20.57
C PRO A 569 -4.02 -17.82 -20.52
N GLN A 570 -2.72 -18.02 -20.73
CA GLN A 570 -1.73 -16.93 -20.71
C GLN A 570 -1.84 -16.05 -21.99
N ASP A 571 -2.27 -16.63 -23.11
CA ASP A 571 -2.45 -15.91 -24.38
C ASP A 571 -3.68 -15.01 -24.41
N ILE A 572 -4.72 -15.37 -23.62
CA ILE A 572 -6.03 -14.72 -23.65
C ILE A 572 -6.27 -13.92 -22.37
N GLN A 573 -6.73 -12.69 -22.53
CA GLN A 573 -7.19 -11.86 -21.41
C GLN A 573 -8.56 -11.25 -21.71
N VAL A 574 -9.51 -11.47 -20.81
CA VAL A 574 -10.75 -10.71 -20.81
C VAL A 574 -10.53 -9.47 -19.95
N LEU A 575 -10.86 -8.29 -20.46
CA LEU A 575 -10.75 -7.00 -19.76
C LEU A 575 -12.14 -6.46 -19.53
N ALA A 576 -12.60 -6.42 -18.29
CA ALA A 576 -13.92 -5.89 -17.95
C ALA A 576 -13.79 -4.67 -17.02
N PRO A 577 -14.67 -3.66 -17.18
CA PRO A 577 -14.56 -2.46 -16.36
C PRO A 577 -15.12 -2.61 -14.94
N MET A 578 -15.90 -3.66 -14.66
CA MET A 578 -16.60 -3.86 -13.38
C MET A 578 -16.44 -5.27 -12.83
N TYR A 579 -16.44 -5.39 -11.50
CA TYR A 579 -16.32 -6.69 -10.81
C TYR A 579 -17.62 -7.50 -10.80
N ARG A 580 -18.73 -6.85 -10.48
CA ARG A 580 -20.04 -7.50 -10.30
C ARG A 580 -20.92 -7.39 -11.54
N GLY A 581 -21.90 -8.29 -11.66
CA GLY A 581 -22.87 -8.34 -12.76
C GLY A 581 -22.64 -9.52 -13.72
N ALA A 582 -23.57 -9.72 -14.67
CA ALA A 582 -23.56 -10.86 -15.59
C ALA A 582 -22.30 -10.89 -16.50
N ALA A 583 -21.78 -9.74 -16.88
CA ALA A 583 -20.54 -9.59 -17.62
C ALA A 583 -19.40 -9.02 -16.76
N GLY A 584 -19.48 -9.18 -15.43
CA GLY A 584 -18.46 -8.73 -14.48
C GLY A 584 -17.28 -9.70 -14.36
N ILE A 585 -16.19 -9.22 -13.81
CA ILE A 585 -14.94 -9.95 -13.64
C ILE A 585 -15.15 -11.28 -12.91
N ASP A 586 -15.95 -11.28 -11.84
CA ASP A 586 -16.15 -12.48 -11.01
C ASP A 586 -16.87 -13.60 -11.80
N ALA A 587 -17.94 -13.26 -12.52
CA ALA A 587 -18.68 -14.22 -13.35
C ALA A 587 -17.81 -14.74 -14.50
N LEU A 588 -17.10 -13.85 -15.17
CA LEU A 588 -16.25 -14.20 -16.29
C LEU A 588 -15.04 -15.03 -15.87
N ASN A 589 -14.45 -14.80 -14.69
CA ASN A 589 -13.39 -15.67 -14.16
C ASN A 589 -13.86 -17.09 -13.93
N LYS A 590 -15.03 -17.27 -13.31
CA LYS A 590 -15.62 -18.62 -13.10
C LYS A 590 -15.87 -19.33 -14.42
N MET A 591 -16.47 -18.64 -15.37
CA MET A 591 -16.75 -19.19 -16.71
C MET A 591 -15.47 -19.58 -17.46
N MET A 592 -14.45 -18.72 -17.43
CA MET A 592 -13.16 -18.97 -18.08
C MET A 592 -12.39 -20.12 -17.42
N GLN A 593 -12.43 -20.22 -16.08
CA GLN A 593 -11.85 -21.34 -15.35
C GLN A 593 -12.44 -22.67 -15.80
N GLU A 594 -13.76 -22.76 -15.98
CA GLU A 594 -14.39 -23.98 -16.44
C GLU A 594 -14.01 -24.36 -17.88
N ILE A 595 -13.73 -23.39 -18.74
CA ILE A 595 -13.26 -23.64 -20.09
C ILE A 595 -11.82 -24.14 -20.10
N PHE A 596 -10.90 -23.42 -19.41
CA PHE A 596 -9.48 -23.71 -19.48
C PHE A 596 -9.05 -24.80 -18.50
N ASN A 597 -9.63 -24.78 -17.30
CA ASN A 597 -9.25 -25.63 -16.20
C ASN A 597 -10.45 -26.34 -15.55
N PRO A 598 -11.25 -27.10 -16.31
CA PRO A 598 -12.38 -27.83 -15.76
C PRO A 598 -11.90 -28.85 -14.72
N ASN A 599 -12.70 -29.06 -13.67
CA ASN A 599 -12.48 -30.15 -12.74
C ASN A 599 -13.12 -31.44 -13.29
N ASP A 600 -12.29 -32.39 -13.66
CA ASP A 600 -12.68 -33.74 -14.11
C ASP A 600 -12.82 -34.73 -12.93
N GLY A 601 -12.83 -34.23 -11.68
CA GLY A 601 -12.86 -35.03 -10.45
C GLY A 601 -11.51 -35.59 -10.04
N LYS A 602 -10.41 -35.27 -10.75
CA LYS A 602 -9.04 -35.72 -10.44
C LYS A 602 -8.15 -34.61 -9.92
N LYS A 603 -8.47 -33.35 -10.21
CA LYS A 603 -7.68 -32.18 -9.79
C LYS A 603 -7.95 -31.87 -8.33
N LYS A 604 -6.89 -31.60 -7.57
CA LYS A 604 -7.02 -31.01 -6.26
C LYS A 604 -7.59 -29.61 -6.42
N GLU A 605 -8.59 -29.28 -5.62
CA GLU A 605 -9.17 -27.96 -5.53
C GLU A 605 -9.44 -27.60 -4.07
N VAL A 606 -9.40 -26.32 -3.78
CA VAL A 606 -9.71 -25.75 -2.46
C VAL A 606 -10.65 -24.58 -2.63
N LYS A 607 -11.59 -24.45 -1.71
CA LYS A 607 -12.52 -23.33 -1.68
C LYS A 607 -12.06 -22.29 -0.65
N TRP A 608 -12.10 -21.03 -1.10
CA TRP A 608 -11.87 -19.88 -0.24
C TRP A 608 -12.89 -18.78 -0.59
N ASN A 609 -13.74 -18.46 0.37
CA ASN A 609 -14.90 -17.60 0.14
C ASN A 609 -15.77 -18.13 -1.03
N ASP A 610 -16.06 -17.29 -2.02
CA ASP A 610 -16.85 -17.64 -3.21
C ASP A 610 -15.98 -18.14 -4.38
N THR A 611 -14.65 -18.24 -4.18
CA THR A 611 -13.70 -18.68 -5.20
C THR A 611 -13.23 -20.11 -4.95
N VAL A 612 -13.14 -20.88 -5.99
CA VAL A 612 -12.53 -22.22 -5.98
C VAL A 612 -11.22 -22.14 -6.75
N TYR A 613 -10.12 -22.49 -6.08
CA TYR A 613 -8.79 -22.55 -6.68
C TYR A 613 -8.44 -23.99 -7.06
N ARG A 614 -7.86 -24.18 -8.24
CA ARG A 614 -7.46 -25.48 -8.80
C ARG A 614 -6.02 -25.43 -9.30
N ILE A 615 -5.31 -26.53 -9.25
CA ILE A 615 -3.99 -26.64 -9.89
C ILE A 615 -4.16 -26.35 -11.38
N GLY A 616 -3.33 -25.46 -11.92
CA GLY A 616 -3.37 -24.95 -13.28
C GLY A 616 -4.21 -23.67 -13.47
N ASP A 617 -4.71 -23.07 -12.39
CA ASP A 617 -5.42 -21.78 -12.47
C ASP A 617 -4.47 -20.62 -12.67
N LYS A 618 -4.87 -19.70 -13.56
CA LYS A 618 -4.22 -18.42 -13.77
C LYS A 618 -4.67 -17.46 -12.70
N VAL A 619 -3.70 -16.88 -11.98
CA VAL A 619 -3.92 -15.98 -10.85
C VAL A 619 -3.19 -14.65 -11.00
N LEU A 620 -3.64 -13.66 -10.25
CA LEU A 620 -3.08 -12.31 -10.17
C LEU A 620 -2.70 -12.02 -8.72
N GLN A 621 -1.51 -11.50 -8.50
CA GLN A 621 -1.08 -10.93 -7.23
C GLN A 621 -1.74 -9.57 -7.03
N LEU A 622 -2.29 -9.33 -5.83
CA LEU A 622 -3.03 -8.11 -5.52
C LEU A 622 -2.23 -7.10 -4.70
N VAL A 623 -1.20 -7.56 -3.99
CA VAL A 623 -0.40 -6.74 -3.08
C VAL A 623 1.09 -6.93 -3.34
N ASN A 624 1.92 -5.94 -2.99
CA ASN A 624 3.36 -6.10 -3.05
C ASN A 624 3.85 -7.01 -1.91
N THR A 625 4.67 -7.98 -2.24
CA THR A 625 5.33 -8.90 -1.29
C THR A 625 6.83 -8.95 -1.65
N PRO A 626 7.59 -7.90 -1.32
CA PRO A 626 8.98 -7.75 -1.75
C PRO A 626 9.89 -8.87 -1.25
N GLU A 627 9.60 -9.41 -0.07
CA GLU A 627 10.33 -10.55 0.54
C GLU A 627 10.24 -11.83 -0.30
N LEU A 628 9.15 -11.99 -1.04
CA LEU A 628 8.94 -13.11 -1.96
C LEU A 628 9.25 -12.74 -3.42
N ASN A 629 9.69 -11.52 -3.66
CA ASN A 629 9.94 -10.95 -4.99
C ASN A 629 8.73 -11.08 -5.94
N VAL A 630 7.52 -10.85 -5.42
CA VAL A 630 6.26 -10.84 -6.16
C VAL A 630 5.53 -9.51 -5.90
N PHE A 631 4.98 -8.92 -6.94
CA PHE A 631 4.43 -7.57 -6.88
C PHE A 631 2.96 -7.52 -7.34
N ASN A 632 2.25 -6.49 -6.91
CA ASN A 632 0.89 -6.22 -7.36
C ASN A 632 0.82 -6.14 -8.89
N GLY A 633 -0.06 -6.92 -9.47
CA GLY A 633 -0.21 -7.04 -10.92
C GLY A 633 0.53 -8.25 -11.54
N ASP A 634 1.41 -8.94 -10.81
CA ASP A 634 2.07 -10.13 -11.33
C ASP A 634 1.05 -11.25 -11.56
N MET A 635 1.15 -11.92 -12.72
CA MET A 635 0.33 -13.08 -13.04
C MET A 635 1.14 -14.35 -12.85
N GLY A 636 0.50 -15.33 -12.23
CA GLY A 636 1.07 -16.64 -11.96
C GLY A 636 0.09 -17.77 -12.28
N GLU A 637 0.55 -18.97 -12.01
CA GLU A 637 -0.23 -20.20 -12.13
C GLU A 637 -0.15 -21.00 -10.84
N ILE A 638 -1.25 -21.59 -10.41
CA ILE A 638 -1.24 -22.51 -9.26
C ILE A 638 -0.63 -23.85 -9.73
N VAL A 639 0.56 -24.15 -9.22
CA VAL A 639 1.29 -25.38 -9.58
C VAL A 639 1.12 -26.48 -8.54
N GLY A 640 0.72 -26.14 -7.30
CA GLY A 640 0.52 -27.09 -6.22
C GLY A 640 -0.57 -26.69 -5.23
N ILE A 641 -1.20 -27.71 -4.64
CA ILE A 641 -2.13 -27.54 -3.51
C ILE A 641 -1.75 -28.58 -2.46
N THR A 642 -1.35 -28.11 -1.26
CA THR A 642 -1.07 -28.97 -0.10
C THR A 642 -2.21 -28.74 0.90
N LEU A 643 -2.90 -29.82 1.24
CA LEU A 643 -3.97 -29.75 2.24
C LEU A 643 -3.37 -29.79 3.65
N ALA A 644 -4.07 -29.22 4.62
CA ALA A 644 -3.65 -29.15 6.01
C ALA A 644 -3.19 -30.50 6.63
N LYS A 645 -3.78 -31.62 6.18
CA LYS A 645 -3.37 -32.97 6.60
C LYS A 645 -1.99 -33.40 6.07
N ASP A 646 -1.54 -32.81 4.94
CA ASP A 646 -0.30 -33.15 4.24
C ASP A 646 0.77 -32.04 4.41
N SER A 647 0.41 -30.88 4.99
CA SER A 647 1.31 -29.75 5.28
C SER A 647 2.02 -29.91 6.62
N GLU A 648 3.25 -29.42 6.73
CA GLU A 648 4.02 -29.40 7.99
C GLU A 648 3.36 -28.50 9.03
N ASP A 649 2.84 -27.34 8.58
CA ASP A 649 2.19 -26.34 9.42
C ASP A 649 0.70 -26.62 9.71
N LYS A 650 0.16 -27.75 9.22
CA LYS A 650 -1.24 -28.12 9.37
C LYS A 650 -2.24 -27.10 8.81
N VAL A 651 -1.85 -26.33 7.80
CA VAL A 651 -2.66 -25.31 7.11
C VAL A 651 -2.71 -25.67 5.63
N ASP A 652 -3.82 -25.36 4.96
CA ASP A 652 -3.89 -25.50 3.50
C ASP A 652 -2.94 -24.49 2.84
N GLU A 653 -2.23 -24.91 1.81
CA GLU A 653 -1.25 -24.12 1.10
C GLU A 653 -1.48 -24.15 -0.41
N LEU A 654 -1.27 -23.03 -1.05
CA LEU A 654 -1.21 -22.87 -2.51
C LEU A 654 0.24 -22.60 -2.93
N VAL A 655 0.75 -23.39 -3.82
CA VAL A 655 2.05 -23.16 -4.46
C VAL A 655 1.81 -22.51 -5.81
N LEU A 656 2.34 -21.32 -5.98
CA LEU A 656 2.15 -20.47 -7.15
C LEU A 656 3.48 -20.29 -7.89
N GLN A 657 3.44 -20.42 -9.20
CA GLN A 657 4.57 -20.10 -10.06
C GLN A 657 4.35 -18.72 -10.70
N PHE A 658 5.18 -17.76 -10.32
CA PHE A 658 5.29 -16.46 -10.98
C PHE A 658 6.57 -16.44 -11.81
N ASP A 659 6.46 -16.61 -13.12
CA ASP A 659 7.61 -16.76 -14.02
C ASP A 659 8.64 -17.79 -13.54
N ASN A 660 9.81 -17.35 -13.06
CA ASN A 660 10.86 -18.22 -12.52
C ASN A 660 10.85 -18.34 -10.99
N ASN A 661 9.85 -17.76 -10.33
CA ASN A 661 9.77 -17.70 -8.88
C ASN A 661 8.59 -18.54 -8.37
N GLU A 662 8.88 -19.57 -7.60
CA GLU A 662 7.85 -20.39 -6.96
C GLU A 662 7.63 -19.88 -5.52
N VAL A 663 6.37 -19.64 -5.18
CA VAL A 663 5.97 -19.04 -3.90
C VAL A 663 4.83 -19.85 -3.28
N THR A 664 4.96 -20.16 -1.99
CA THR A 664 3.91 -20.83 -1.23
C THR A 664 3.14 -19.82 -0.40
N TYR A 665 1.81 -19.83 -0.55
CA TYR A 665 0.88 -19.02 0.24
C TYR A 665 0.09 -19.92 1.19
N LYS A 666 0.15 -19.60 2.47
CA LYS A 666 -0.71 -20.21 3.48
C LYS A 666 -2.14 -19.68 3.34
N ARG A 667 -3.12 -20.41 3.85
CA ARG A 667 -4.54 -20.08 3.71
C ARG A 667 -4.91 -18.65 4.11
N ASN A 668 -4.28 -18.10 5.13
CA ASN A 668 -4.49 -16.73 5.60
C ASN A 668 -3.94 -15.65 4.65
N GLU A 669 -3.11 -16.05 3.69
CA GLU A 669 -2.51 -15.15 2.69
C GLU A 669 -3.23 -15.19 1.34
N TRP A 670 -4.28 -16.00 1.19
CA TRP A 670 -5.00 -16.14 -0.08
C TRP A 670 -5.81 -14.89 -0.48
N ASN A 671 -5.97 -13.94 0.43
CA ASN A 671 -6.47 -12.60 0.13
C ASN A 671 -5.51 -11.78 -0.74
N LYS A 672 -4.24 -12.19 -0.82
CA LYS A 672 -3.22 -11.53 -1.65
C LYS A 672 -3.34 -11.91 -3.14
N ILE A 673 -4.19 -12.87 -3.50
CA ILE A 673 -4.33 -13.40 -4.85
C ILE A 673 -5.80 -13.48 -5.30
N THR A 674 -6.02 -13.48 -6.62
CA THR A 674 -7.32 -13.73 -7.23
C THR A 674 -7.18 -14.45 -8.57
N LEU A 675 -8.27 -15.06 -9.09
CA LEU A 675 -8.28 -15.59 -10.46
C LEU A 675 -8.07 -14.46 -11.47
N SER A 676 -7.35 -14.74 -12.56
CA SER A 676 -6.91 -13.72 -13.53
C SER A 676 -7.19 -14.07 -14.99
N TYR A 677 -8.18 -14.91 -15.28
CA TYR A 677 -8.65 -15.09 -16.66
C TYR A 677 -9.35 -13.85 -17.18
N CYS A 678 -10.01 -13.13 -16.28
CA CYS A 678 -10.59 -11.81 -16.48
C CYS A 678 -10.05 -10.87 -15.38
N CYS A 679 -9.67 -9.65 -15.75
CA CYS A 679 -9.25 -8.63 -14.78
C CYS A 679 -9.77 -7.24 -15.20
N SER A 680 -9.66 -6.26 -14.31
CA SER A 680 -10.00 -4.88 -14.64
C SER A 680 -8.97 -4.26 -15.61
N ILE A 681 -9.42 -3.29 -16.39
CA ILE A 681 -8.56 -2.57 -17.34
C ILE A 681 -7.40 -1.88 -16.61
N HIS A 682 -7.66 -1.35 -15.39
CA HIS A 682 -6.63 -0.76 -14.53
C HIS A 682 -5.53 -1.78 -14.15
N LYS A 683 -5.92 -3.01 -13.79
CA LYS A 683 -4.96 -4.08 -13.43
C LYS A 683 -4.20 -4.65 -14.65
N ALA A 684 -4.64 -4.33 -15.86
CA ALA A 684 -3.97 -4.71 -17.11
C ALA A 684 -2.96 -3.66 -17.59
N GLN A 685 -2.86 -2.49 -16.94
CA GLN A 685 -1.85 -1.48 -17.27
C GLN A 685 -0.44 -2.07 -17.17
N GLY A 686 0.47 -1.64 -18.05
CA GLY A 686 1.82 -2.20 -18.16
C GLY A 686 1.90 -3.62 -18.77
N SER A 687 0.75 -4.26 -19.07
CA SER A 687 0.67 -5.62 -19.63
C SER A 687 0.22 -5.60 -21.07
N GLU A 688 0.59 -6.65 -21.82
CA GLU A 688 0.11 -6.87 -23.18
C GLU A 688 -0.20 -8.37 -23.38
N PHE A 689 -1.23 -8.67 -24.14
CA PHE A 689 -1.72 -10.04 -24.37
C PHE A 689 -1.86 -10.32 -25.85
N ARG A 690 -1.66 -11.58 -26.26
CA ARG A 690 -1.84 -11.99 -27.64
C ARG A 690 -3.28 -11.78 -28.14
N MET A 691 -4.26 -12.12 -27.27
CA MET A 691 -5.68 -11.94 -27.57
C MET A 691 -6.37 -11.23 -26.40
N VAL A 692 -7.07 -10.14 -26.70
CA VAL A 692 -7.89 -9.40 -25.74
C VAL A 692 -9.36 -9.48 -26.14
N LEU A 693 -10.23 -9.78 -25.16
CA LEU A 693 -11.67 -9.67 -25.28
C LEU A 693 -12.15 -8.50 -24.40
N LEU A 694 -12.88 -7.58 -24.98
CA LEU A 694 -13.33 -6.36 -24.33
C LEU A 694 -14.86 -6.22 -24.41
N PRO A 695 -15.63 -6.62 -23.39
CA PRO A 695 -17.05 -6.36 -23.29
C PRO A 695 -17.34 -4.92 -22.83
N MET A 696 -18.20 -4.19 -23.58
CA MET A 696 -18.63 -2.84 -23.24
C MET A 696 -20.15 -2.70 -23.42
N VAL A 697 -20.84 -2.29 -22.35
CA VAL A 697 -22.29 -2.09 -22.31
C VAL A 697 -22.67 -0.86 -21.55
N HIS A 698 -23.84 -0.27 -21.82
CA HIS A 698 -24.32 0.94 -21.15
C HIS A 698 -24.51 0.79 -19.63
N GLN A 699 -24.70 -0.43 -19.14
CA GLN A 699 -24.77 -0.66 -17.69
C GLN A 699 -23.48 -0.23 -16.95
N TYR A 700 -22.35 -0.13 -17.66
CA TYR A 700 -21.08 0.37 -17.12
C TYR A 700 -20.92 1.89 -17.27
N SER A 701 -22.01 2.66 -17.33
CA SER A 701 -22.06 4.08 -17.71
C SER A 701 -20.98 4.96 -17.08
N ARG A 702 -20.67 4.76 -15.78
CA ARG A 702 -19.61 5.48 -15.06
C ARG A 702 -18.21 5.20 -15.57
N MET A 703 -17.99 4.05 -16.21
CA MET A 703 -16.71 3.57 -16.72
C MET A 703 -16.55 3.79 -18.23
N LEU A 704 -17.58 4.34 -18.92
CA LEU A 704 -17.53 4.60 -20.35
C LEU A 704 -16.75 5.88 -20.64
N GLN A 705 -15.42 5.77 -20.60
CA GLN A 705 -14.48 6.88 -20.81
C GLN A 705 -13.48 6.53 -21.91
N ARG A 706 -13.02 7.56 -22.64
CA ARG A 706 -12.12 7.43 -23.78
C ARG A 706 -10.79 6.77 -23.42
N ASN A 707 -10.14 7.25 -22.36
CA ASN A 707 -8.86 6.72 -21.91
C ASN A 707 -8.95 5.25 -21.44
N LEU A 708 -10.09 4.85 -20.83
CA LEU A 708 -10.32 3.45 -20.45
C LEU A 708 -10.38 2.55 -21.70
N LEU A 709 -11.17 2.95 -22.71
CA LEU A 709 -11.29 2.21 -23.96
C LEU A 709 -9.94 2.16 -24.69
N TYR A 710 -9.25 3.29 -24.79
CA TYR A 710 -7.93 3.38 -25.40
C TYR A 710 -6.92 2.45 -24.71
N THR A 711 -6.85 2.51 -23.38
CA THR A 711 -5.97 1.63 -22.60
C THR A 711 -6.28 0.15 -22.85
N ALA A 712 -7.56 -0.24 -22.85
CA ALA A 712 -7.96 -1.63 -23.07
C ALA A 712 -7.58 -2.13 -24.47
N VAL A 713 -7.87 -1.34 -25.52
CA VAL A 713 -7.54 -1.69 -26.92
C VAL A 713 -6.04 -1.86 -27.10
N THR A 714 -5.26 -0.99 -26.48
CA THR A 714 -3.80 -0.99 -26.59
C THR A 714 -3.11 -2.15 -25.84
N ARG A 715 -3.86 -2.94 -25.05
CA ARG A 715 -3.32 -4.16 -24.41
C ARG A 715 -3.23 -5.35 -25.38
N SER A 716 -3.86 -5.26 -26.55
CA SER A 716 -3.85 -6.35 -27.55
C SER A 716 -2.62 -6.32 -28.45
N LYS A 717 -1.98 -7.50 -28.59
CA LYS A 717 -0.83 -7.69 -29.52
C LYS A 717 -1.23 -8.18 -30.91
N GLU A 718 -2.06 -9.22 -30.96
CA GLU A 718 -2.36 -9.93 -32.20
C GLU A 718 -3.86 -9.93 -32.54
N LEU A 719 -4.72 -10.11 -31.55
CA LEU A 719 -6.16 -10.26 -31.75
C LEU A 719 -6.97 -9.44 -30.75
N LEU A 720 -7.85 -8.60 -31.25
CA LEU A 720 -8.79 -7.79 -30.46
C LEU A 720 -10.23 -8.19 -30.78
N ILE A 721 -10.95 -8.65 -29.76
CA ILE A 721 -12.37 -8.99 -29.86
C ILE A 721 -13.16 -7.99 -29.02
N LEU A 722 -13.96 -7.17 -29.70
CA LEU A 722 -14.86 -6.22 -29.11
C LEU A 722 -16.26 -6.82 -29.02
N LEU A 723 -16.91 -6.72 -27.87
CA LEU A 723 -18.25 -7.27 -27.62
C LEU A 723 -19.15 -6.24 -26.96
N GLY A 724 -20.42 -6.26 -27.29
CA GLY A 724 -21.41 -5.45 -26.58
C GLY A 724 -22.15 -4.46 -27.48
N GLU A 725 -22.48 -3.32 -26.90
CA GLU A 725 -23.33 -2.30 -27.52
C GLU A 725 -22.51 -1.25 -28.26
N VAL A 726 -22.73 -1.08 -29.57
CA VAL A 726 -22.01 -0.03 -30.35
C VAL A 726 -22.14 1.34 -29.74
N SER A 727 -23.32 1.68 -29.26
CA SER A 727 -23.60 2.94 -28.59
C SER A 727 -22.81 3.14 -27.29
N ALA A 728 -22.43 2.06 -26.58
CA ALA A 728 -21.55 2.13 -25.43
C ALA A 728 -20.10 2.53 -25.85
N PHE A 729 -19.59 1.96 -26.94
CA PHE A 729 -18.31 2.37 -27.53
C PHE A 729 -18.34 3.82 -28.04
N GLU A 730 -19.43 4.24 -28.69
CA GLU A 730 -19.63 5.63 -29.10
C GLU A 730 -19.65 6.58 -27.90
N THR A 731 -20.28 6.18 -26.80
CA THR A 731 -20.28 6.93 -25.55
C THR A 731 -18.86 7.03 -24.99
N CYS A 732 -18.10 5.91 -24.97
CA CYS A 732 -16.71 5.93 -24.51
C CYS A 732 -15.85 6.95 -25.27
N VAL A 733 -15.90 6.97 -26.60
CA VAL A 733 -15.03 7.87 -27.39
C VAL A 733 -15.42 9.33 -27.26
N LYS A 734 -16.69 9.62 -27.00
CA LYS A 734 -17.18 10.99 -26.77
C LYS A 734 -16.88 11.50 -25.36
N ASN A 735 -16.83 10.62 -24.38
CA ASN A 735 -16.58 10.98 -22.99
C ASN A 735 -15.06 11.13 -22.79
N GLU A 736 -14.61 12.38 -22.85
CA GLU A 736 -13.25 12.68 -22.36
C GLU A 736 -13.22 12.46 -20.84
N SER A 737 -12.13 11.89 -20.37
CA SER A 737 -11.84 11.93 -18.94
C SER A 737 -11.77 13.39 -18.52
N ALA A 738 -12.51 13.78 -17.49
CA ALA A 738 -12.37 15.13 -16.95
C ALA A 738 -10.90 15.40 -16.66
N SER A 739 -10.38 16.53 -17.14
CA SER A 739 -9.05 16.98 -16.76
C SER A 739 -9.04 17.15 -15.26
N ARG A 740 -8.06 16.53 -14.59
CA ARG A 740 -7.90 16.68 -13.15
C ARG A 740 -7.52 18.10 -12.80
N MET A 741 -8.11 18.60 -11.73
CA MET A 741 -7.77 19.91 -11.19
C MET A 741 -6.47 19.80 -10.41
N THR A 742 -5.39 20.38 -10.95
CA THR A 742 -4.03 20.39 -10.38
C THR A 742 -3.45 21.80 -10.48
N MET A 743 -2.47 22.11 -9.64
CA MET A 743 -1.71 23.36 -9.71
C MET A 743 -0.22 23.11 -10.05
N LEU A 744 0.12 21.89 -10.42
CA LEU A 744 1.51 21.49 -10.64
C LEU A 744 2.20 22.33 -11.72
N LYS A 745 1.49 22.63 -12.81
CA LYS A 745 2.02 23.48 -13.87
C LYS A 745 2.42 24.86 -13.33
N GLU A 746 1.53 25.51 -12.60
CA GLU A 746 1.74 26.80 -11.96
C GLU A 746 2.91 26.73 -10.95
N ARG A 747 3.01 25.64 -10.17
CA ARG A 747 4.12 25.43 -9.24
C ARG A 747 5.47 25.37 -9.95
N ILE A 748 5.56 24.65 -11.06
CA ILE A 748 6.80 24.52 -11.83
C ILE A 748 7.22 25.88 -12.41
N VAL A 749 6.26 26.60 -13.04
CA VAL A 749 6.55 27.90 -13.65
C VAL A 749 6.95 28.96 -12.61
N ASN A 750 6.31 28.93 -11.44
CA ASN A 750 6.50 29.93 -10.38
C ASN A 750 7.44 29.45 -9.25
N ALA A 751 8.14 28.34 -9.40
CA ALA A 751 8.98 27.78 -8.34
C ALA A 751 10.05 28.77 -7.83
N GLU A 752 10.63 29.57 -8.70
CA GLU A 752 11.59 30.63 -8.32
C GLU A 752 10.93 31.81 -7.57
N GLN A 753 9.63 32.01 -7.75
CA GLN A 753 8.85 33.08 -7.13
C GLN A 753 8.13 32.61 -5.85
N MET A 754 8.45 31.42 -5.37
CA MET A 754 7.89 30.89 -4.12
C MET A 754 8.11 31.88 -2.97
N THR A 755 7.03 32.18 -2.25
CA THR A 755 7.12 33.09 -1.09
C THR A 755 7.95 32.47 0.03
N LEU A 756 8.55 33.32 0.87
CA LEU A 756 9.34 32.83 2.01
C LEU A 756 8.49 31.95 2.95
N THR A 757 7.23 32.32 3.17
CA THR A 757 6.29 31.55 3.99
C THR A 757 6.08 30.13 3.45
N ILE A 758 5.77 30.00 2.16
CA ILE A 758 5.57 28.68 1.55
C ILE A 758 6.87 27.87 1.62
N ARG A 759 8.02 28.52 1.39
CA ARG A 759 9.33 27.84 1.47
C ARG A 759 9.59 27.28 2.87
N THR A 760 9.39 28.08 3.90
CA THR A 760 9.57 27.64 5.29
C THR A 760 8.59 26.52 5.65
N GLN A 761 7.33 26.60 5.20
CA GLN A 761 6.35 25.55 5.42
C GLN A 761 6.71 24.25 4.68
N LEU A 762 7.21 24.35 3.44
CA LEU A 762 7.69 23.21 2.67
C LEU A 762 8.89 22.54 3.36
N GLU A 763 9.89 23.33 3.80
CA GLU A 763 11.06 22.84 4.53
C GLU A 763 10.63 22.14 5.84
N ALA A 764 9.73 22.73 6.61
CA ALA A 764 9.19 22.13 7.82
C ALA A 764 8.44 20.81 7.53
N TYR A 765 7.62 20.78 6.48
CA TYR A 765 6.94 19.56 6.03
C TYR A 765 7.95 18.48 5.59
N GLU A 766 9.00 18.86 4.88
CA GLU A 766 10.07 17.97 4.43
C GLU A 766 10.92 17.42 5.56
N GLU A 767 11.07 18.16 6.66
CA GLU A 767 11.75 17.71 7.89
C GLU A 767 10.83 16.90 8.83
N GLY A 768 9.56 16.73 8.47
CA GLY A 768 8.58 16.01 9.29
C GLY A 768 8.08 16.78 10.50
N LEU A 769 8.35 18.09 10.57
CA LEU A 769 8.00 18.94 11.70
C LEU A 769 6.54 19.41 11.70
N THR A 770 5.82 19.26 10.57
CA THR A 770 4.44 19.76 10.41
C THR A 770 3.39 18.66 10.26
N ALA A 771 3.80 17.40 10.18
CA ALA A 771 2.88 16.38 9.67
C ALA A 771 1.87 15.87 10.70
N ASP A 772 2.20 15.68 11.97
CA ASP A 772 1.37 14.81 12.82
C ASP A 772 1.24 15.16 14.31
N HIS A 773 1.64 16.34 14.76
CA HIS A 773 1.35 16.73 16.13
C HIS A 773 0.30 17.85 16.16
N PRO A 774 -0.82 17.65 16.87
CA PRO A 774 -1.71 18.77 17.17
C PRO A 774 -0.87 19.76 17.98
N PHE A 775 -0.58 20.93 17.38
CA PHE A 775 -0.04 22.05 18.15
C PHE A 775 -1.01 22.28 19.29
N THR A 776 -0.62 21.91 20.51
CA THR A 776 -1.34 22.35 21.68
C THR A 776 -1.21 23.87 21.71
N GLU A 777 -2.26 24.60 22.13
CA GLU A 777 -2.27 26.07 22.20
C GLU A 777 -1.04 26.67 22.95
N LYS A 778 -0.25 25.85 23.62
CA LYS A 778 1.01 26.23 24.29
C LYS A 778 2.21 26.34 23.36
N GLU A 779 2.27 25.55 22.28
CA GLU A 779 3.43 25.55 21.36
C GLU A 779 3.31 26.64 20.30
N THR A 780 2.08 26.99 19.87
CA THR A 780 1.85 28.13 18.98
C THR A 780 2.24 29.47 19.63
N LYS A 781 2.08 29.59 20.96
CA LYS A 781 2.57 30.78 21.69
C LYS A 781 4.09 30.77 21.88
N ALA A 782 4.74 29.60 21.92
CA ALA A 782 6.19 29.52 22.04
C ALA A 782 6.90 29.88 20.72
N VAL A 783 6.39 29.40 19.58
CA VAL A 783 6.97 29.74 18.26
C VAL A 783 6.76 31.20 17.90
N SER A 784 5.57 31.79 18.22
CA SER A 784 5.35 33.23 18.01
C SER A 784 6.23 34.11 18.94
N TYR A 785 6.50 33.64 20.15
CA TYR A 785 7.39 34.34 21.08
C TYR A 785 8.89 34.24 20.71
N GLU A 786 9.32 33.11 20.14
CA GLU A 786 10.69 32.94 19.65
C GLU A 786 10.92 33.71 18.35
N THR A 787 9.93 33.77 17.44
CA THR A 787 10.02 34.58 16.22
C THR A 787 10.01 36.08 16.50
N GLU A 788 9.21 36.56 17.46
CA GLU A 788 9.26 37.95 17.91
C GLU A 788 10.55 38.30 18.69
N GLN A 789 11.13 37.37 19.45
CA GLN A 789 12.41 37.60 20.15
C GLN A 789 13.60 37.52 19.20
N GLN A 790 13.52 36.75 18.09
CA GLN A 790 14.58 36.77 17.07
C GLN A 790 14.50 37.98 16.16
N SER A 791 13.30 38.49 15.83
CA SER A 791 13.17 39.73 15.10
C SER A 791 13.61 40.96 15.92
N THR A 792 13.30 41.00 17.21
CA THR A 792 13.77 42.06 18.13
C THR A 792 15.26 41.98 18.45
N LYS A 793 15.89 40.82 18.41
CA LYS A 793 17.35 40.65 18.49
C LYS A 793 18.05 41.01 17.17
N ALA A 794 17.46 40.77 16.03
CA ALA A 794 18.01 41.16 14.73
C ALA A 794 18.00 42.69 14.54
N ASP A 795 16.97 43.38 15.01
CA ASP A 795 16.92 44.86 14.98
C ASP A 795 17.80 45.54 16.02
N GLN A 796 18.10 44.91 17.19
CA GLN A 796 19.06 45.42 18.17
C GLN A 796 20.54 45.18 17.79
N ILE A 797 20.83 44.21 16.88
CA ILE A 797 22.20 43.96 16.40
C ILE A 797 22.58 44.92 15.26
N LYS A 798 21.63 45.56 14.59
CA LYS A 798 21.90 46.57 13.54
C LYS A 798 22.24 47.96 14.07
N GLU A 799 21.97 48.26 15.33
CA GLU A 799 22.33 49.58 15.95
C GLU A 799 23.65 49.60 16.73
N THR A 800 24.39 48.49 16.83
CA THR A 800 25.62 48.39 17.63
C THR A 800 26.89 48.07 16.85
N ASP A 801 26.87 47.92 15.53
CA ASP A 801 28.06 47.55 14.73
C ASP A 801 28.72 48.71 13.98
N GLU A 802 28.66 49.95 14.52
CA GLU A 802 29.48 51.05 14.01
C GLU A 802 30.59 51.51 14.99
N GLN A 803 31.03 50.73 15.95
CA GLN A 803 32.27 51.02 16.71
C GLN A 803 32.91 49.73 17.20
N LEU A 804 34.03 49.43 16.63
CA LEU A 804 35.26 48.82 17.15
C LEU A 804 35.88 47.79 16.24
N VAL A 805 36.77 48.32 15.41
CA VAL A 805 37.85 47.60 14.76
C VAL A 805 39.01 47.42 15.74
N GLU A 806 39.75 46.35 15.52
CA GLU A 806 41.05 45.94 16.07
C GLU A 806 41.05 45.10 17.39
N THR A 807 41.37 43.82 17.28
CA THR A 807 42.69 43.24 17.59
C THR A 807 42.68 41.71 17.70
N THR A 808 43.65 41.18 17.02
CA THR A 808 44.50 39.98 17.27
C THR A 808 43.96 38.55 17.01
N VAL A 809 44.56 38.06 15.96
CA VAL A 809 44.84 36.63 15.63
C VAL A 809 45.69 35.98 16.73
N GLN A 810 45.37 34.78 17.13
CA GLN A 810 46.37 33.79 17.54
C GLN A 810 45.88 32.36 17.27
N GLU A 811 46.61 31.72 16.34
CA GLU A 811 46.69 30.30 16.12
C GLU A 811 47.20 29.56 17.37
N VAL A 812 46.67 28.36 17.60
CA VAL A 812 47.47 27.27 18.18
C VAL A 812 47.07 25.98 17.53
N SER A 813 47.96 25.47 16.69
CA SER A 813 48.07 24.07 16.29
C SER A 813 48.82 23.29 17.36
N LEU A 814 48.59 21.97 17.49
CA LEU A 814 49.57 20.98 17.98
C LEU A 814 48.94 19.58 17.75
N PHE A 815 49.40 18.86 16.74
CA PHE A 815 50.34 17.70 16.67
C PHE A 815 49.92 16.54 17.56
N ALA A 816 49.58 15.37 16.94
CA ALA A 816 50.38 14.27 16.43
C ALA A 816 51.09 13.48 17.59
N ASP A 817 50.88 12.22 17.66
CA ASP A 817 51.81 11.18 17.26
C ASP A 817 51.40 9.77 17.65
N GLU A 818 51.50 8.85 16.71
CA GLU A 818 52.09 7.52 16.65
C GLU A 818 51.90 6.46 17.77
N GLY A 819 51.70 5.23 17.29
CA GLY A 819 52.12 4.02 17.98
C GLY A 819 51.33 2.79 17.61
N GLU A 820 51.69 2.19 16.52
CA GLU A 820 52.11 0.81 16.16
C GLU A 820 51.60 -0.38 16.99
N GLU A 821 51.16 -1.34 16.14
CA GLU A 821 51.42 -2.80 16.16
C GLU A 821 50.93 -3.67 17.32
N SER A 822 50.09 -4.63 17.01
CA SER A 822 50.50 -6.06 16.85
C SER A 822 49.28 -6.98 16.68
N THR A 823 49.31 -7.72 15.59
CA THR A 823 48.63 -9.02 15.47
C THR A 823 49.28 -10.03 16.36
N PRO A 824 48.59 -11.10 16.82
CA PRO A 824 48.83 -12.38 16.15
C PRO A 824 47.59 -13.25 15.92
N GLU A 825 47.70 -14.02 14.84
CA GLU A 825 46.99 -15.24 14.56
C GLU A 825 46.87 -16.17 15.76
N THR A 826 45.79 -16.90 15.93
CA THR A 826 45.75 -18.34 15.94
C THR A 826 44.38 -18.97 16.14
N ALA A 827 44.14 -19.93 15.27
CA ALA A 827 43.49 -21.22 15.52
C ALA A 827 41.94 -21.30 15.62
N LYS A 828 41.43 -21.82 14.53
CA LYS A 828 40.23 -22.64 14.40
C LYS A 828 40.03 -23.60 15.57
N LYS A 829 38.84 -23.52 16.20
CA LYS A 829 38.20 -24.72 16.74
C LYS A 829 36.69 -24.62 16.45
N ALA A 830 36.25 -25.49 15.57
CA ALA A 830 34.86 -25.80 15.36
C ALA A 830 34.27 -26.42 16.64
N THR A 831 33.36 -25.76 17.26
CA THR A 831 32.52 -26.35 18.31
C THR A 831 31.17 -26.68 17.66
N LYS A 832 30.88 -27.98 17.56
CA LYS A 832 29.55 -28.48 17.26
C LYS A 832 28.56 -27.91 18.27
N VAL A 833 27.65 -27.12 17.80
CA VAL A 833 26.41 -26.76 18.53
C VAL A 833 25.55 -28.03 18.48
N VAL A 834 25.36 -28.65 19.62
CA VAL A 834 24.36 -29.69 19.84
C VAL A 834 23.02 -28.91 19.89
N GLU A 835 22.17 -29.10 18.89
CA GLU A 835 20.78 -28.64 18.90
C GLU A 835 20.08 -29.38 20.06
N GLU A 836 19.68 -28.62 21.08
CA GLU A 836 18.64 -29.08 22.01
C GLU A 836 17.31 -29.13 21.25
N PRO A 837 16.51 -30.20 21.42
CA PRO A 837 15.24 -30.32 20.75
C PRO A 837 14.29 -29.21 21.26
N LEU A 838 13.74 -28.41 20.33
CA LEU A 838 12.66 -27.48 20.57
C LEU A 838 11.51 -28.14 21.35
N PRO A 839 10.86 -27.46 22.29
CA PRO A 839 9.71 -27.98 23.01
C PRO A 839 8.60 -28.35 22.00
N LYS A 840 8.05 -29.54 22.17
CA LYS A 840 7.00 -30.10 21.32
C LYS A 840 5.79 -29.15 21.36
N GLU A 841 5.44 -28.57 20.21
CA GLU A 841 4.20 -27.84 20.01
C GLU A 841 2.98 -28.68 20.45
N PRO A 842 1.93 -28.04 20.99
CA PRO A 842 0.70 -28.73 21.35
C PRO A 842 0.09 -29.37 20.09
N ARG A 843 0.06 -30.70 20.08
CA ARG A 843 -0.48 -31.45 18.94
C ARG A 843 -1.97 -31.56 19.08
N LEU A 844 -2.69 -31.16 18.02
CA LEU A 844 -4.08 -31.60 17.82
C LEU A 844 -4.17 -33.12 18.00
N THR A 845 -5.18 -33.58 18.76
CA THR A 845 -5.36 -35.02 18.91
C THR A 845 -5.71 -35.65 17.57
N VAL A 846 -5.27 -36.90 17.37
CA VAL A 846 -5.50 -37.64 16.11
C VAL A 846 -7.00 -37.72 15.78
N GLU A 847 -7.88 -37.76 16.80
CA GLU A 847 -9.33 -37.77 16.66
C GLU A 847 -9.88 -36.44 16.07
N ILE A 848 -9.37 -35.31 16.51
CA ILE A 848 -9.79 -33.99 16.02
C ILE A 848 -9.30 -33.75 14.56
N ILE A 849 -8.11 -34.25 14.24
CA ILE A 849 -7.56 -34.19 12.88
C ILE A 849 -8.36 -35.09 11.92
N GLN A 850 -8.73 -36.29 12.39
CA GLN A 850 -9.49 -37.27 11.58
C GLN A 850 -10.93 -36.82 11.33
N THR A 851 -11.52 -36.05 12.22
CA THR A 851 -12.90 -35.53 12.06
C THR A 851 -12.98 -34.22 11.29
N ASN A 852 -11.86 -33.60 10.89
CA ASN A 852 -11.85 -32.27 10.25
C ASN A 852 -12.67 -31.24 11.08
N ALA A 853 -12.54 -31.25 12.38
CA ALA A 853 -13.49 -30.64 13.28
C ALA A 853 -13.36 -29.11 13.44
N VAL A 854 -12.41 -28.45 12.78
CA VAL A 854 -12.18 -27.00 12.96
C VAL A 854 -12.06 -26.30 11.60
N ASP A 855 -12.96 -25.34 11.33
CA ASP A 855 -12.85 -24.43 10.20
C ASP A 855 -12.22 -23.12 10.69
N PRO A 856 -10.99 -22.81 10.28
CA PRO A 856 -10.29 -21.60 10.72
C PRO A 856 -10.95 -20.29 10.26
N MET A 857 -11.94 -20.37 9.35
CA MET A 857 -12.61 -19.19 8.78
C MET A 857 -13.94 -18.85 9.44
N ILE A 858 -14.32 -19.51 10.53
CA ILE A 858 -15.53 -19.18 11.29
C ILE A 858 -15.37 -17.78 11.88
N GLY A 859 -16.33 -16.89 11.61
CA GLY A 859 -16.33 -15.50 12.07
C GLY A 859 -15.83 -14.49 11.07
N MET A 860 -15.23 -14.91 9.94
CA MET A 860 -14.75 -14.01 8.88
C MET A 860 -15.79 -13.75 7.79
N LYS A 861 -17.07 -13.99 8.02
CA LYS A 861 -18.16 -13.89 7.02
C LYS A 861 -18.34 -12.49 6.41
N GLU A 862 -17.81 -11.45 7.02
CA GLU A 862 -17.96 -10.06 6.56
C GLU A 862 -16.68 -9.44 6.00
N THR A 863 -15.54 -10.12 6.12
CA THR A 863 -14.28 -9.65 5.51
C THR A 863 -14.15 -10.16 4.09
N THR A 864 -14.45 -9.32 3.12
CA THR A 864 -14.18 -9.60 1.71
C THR A 864 -12.80 -9.05 1.34
N PRO A 865 -12.07 -9.69 0.39
CA PRO A 865 -10.78 -9.19 -0.11
C PRO A 865 -10.83 -7.75 -0.64
N TYR A 866 -12.02 -7.20 -0.84
CA TYR A 866 -12.28 -5.87 -1.40
C TYR A 866 -12.36 -4.75 -0.33
N GLN A 867 -12.27 -5.08 0.95
CA GLN A 867 -12.20 -4.07 2.02
C GLN A 867 -10.78 -3.55 2.25
N PHE A 868 -9.80 -4.15 1.57
CA PHE A 868 -8.38 -3.79 1.65
C PHE A 868 -7.83 -3.27 0.30
N MET A 869 -8.70 -2.80 -0.59
CA MET A 869 -8.34 -2.12 -1.84
C MET A 869 -8.57 -0.63 -1.74
#